data_2163bacaa354266d277ab0318e66d2c4
#
_entry.id   2163bacaa354266d277ab0318e66d2c4
#
_cell.length_a   1.000
_cell.length_b   1.000
_cell.length_c   1.000
_cell.angle_alpha   90.00
_cell.angle_beta   90.00
_cell.angle_gamma   90.00
#
_symmetry.space_group_name_H-M   'P 1'
#
loop_
_entity.id
_entity.type
_entity.pdbx_description
1 polymer ?
#
loop_
_entity_poly.entity_id
_entity_poly.type
_entity_poly.pdbx_seq_one_letter_code
_entity_poly.pdbx_strand_id
1 'polypeptide(L)'
;MEQKRHYEGLTDTEVLASREQHGSNVLTPCEKDPLWKQFLEKFEDPLIIILLIAGFLSIAISCWEYWGLHSEDGVAVFFEPVGIFIAILMATSIAFYFELKADKEFSILNQANDEEEVEVIRNGNATTVAKKDIVVGDVVIINTGAEIPADGRLLEAISLYVDESTLNGESVPAYKSVKEEDFDKDASYATNQVLRGTKVMEGHGIFVVEAVGDSTENGKVFEAAQIDDSVKTPLSEQLDGLSELITKLSYVFAGCIIVGRLNVFFHWQPIVWTLSIPTLIFFWLVIKKFEGWKWFVNTFITIGYFLILMACVVVFHIMLLPEESMTGLLAHTLNTMMIAVTLIVVAVPEGLPMAVTLSLAYSMRRMMKTNNLVRKMHACETMGATTVICTDKTGTLTQNQMRVYQTQFYALDKQQLDESLAARLLMEGISVNSTASLDYSEKDKPKVLGSPTEGALLLWLNDHQISYREIRSNVQIVEELPFTTERKYMAVLVKSTLMEGKQILYVKGAPEIVYGLCKQTDCDVTKEDIERQLENYQEQAMRTLGFAYQIVDGKEDVFKEGRVVADGLIFQGIVAISDPVRDDVPAAVAECMKAGIDVKIVTGDTSRTAKEIGRQIGLWTSSDSDKNIITGPEFAALSDAELDKRVEDLKIISRARPLDKKRLVESLQRCNEVVAVTGDGTNDAPALQAAHVGLSMGDGTSVAKEASDITIIDNSFSSIGKAVMWGRSLYQNIQRFLLFQLTVNVAACFLVLAGAFMGTESPLTVTQMLWVNLIMDTFAAMALASLPPSERVMKDAPRDRNAFIISRSMGWNILGVGGFFFVMLLALLYIFEHADITALKDIIHLQLGSTNGLSPYELTLLFTIFVMTHFFYLFNARAFETGRSALHFKGCRGLLFIVMIILIGQIAMVELPILQKFFNIAKGGLSLEDWIIIMLGSSLVLWVREAWHLIKPKKK
;
A
#
# COMPACT_ATOMS: atom_id res chain seq x y z
N MET A 1 47.74 -21.00 13.55
CA MET A 1 47.05 -21.69 12.43
C MET A 1 45.84 -22.42 13.04
N GLU A 2 44.70 -21.74 13.09
CA GLU A 2 43.45 -22.42 13.43
C GLU A 2 43.04 -23.26 12.22
N GLN A 3 42.83 -24.57 12.47
CA GLN A 3 42.32 -25.49 11.46
C GLN A 3 40.92 -24.95 11.04
N LYS A 4 40.75 -24.55 9.76
CA LYS A 4 39.44 -24.33 9.18
C LYS A 4 38.64 -25.59 9.43
N ARG A 5 37.64 -25.52 10.35
CA ARG A 5 36.66 -26.60 10.56
C ARG A 5 35.84 -26.70 9.28
N HIS A 6 35.83 -27.86 8.66
CA HIS A 6 35.05 -28.15 7.48
C HIS A 6 33.73 -28.79 7.97
N TYR A 7 32.62 -28.13 7.75
CA TYR A 7 31.28 -28.64 8.08
C TYR A 7 30.74 -29.37 6.85
N GLU A 8 30.32 -30.63 7.03
CA GLU A 8 29.76 -31.45 5.95
C GLU A 8 28.27 -31.10 5.69
N GLY A 9 27.55 -30.68 6.73
CA GLY A 9 26.10 -30.42 6.66
C GLY A 9 25.30 -31.70 6.37
N LEU A 10 23.98 -31.54 6.16
CA LEU A 10 23.08 -32.65 5.85
C LEU A 10 23.20 -33.06 4.36
N THR A 11 23.04 -34.35 4.11
CA THR A 11 22.83 -34.89 2.76
C THR A 11 21.38 -34.76 2.33
N ASP A 12 21.08 -34.79 1.02
CA ASP A 12 19.71 -34.66 0.50
C ASP A 12 18.73 -35.70 1.08
N THR A 13 19.22 -36.91 1.39
CA THR A 13 18.42 -37.97 2.04
C THR A 13 18.12 -37.67 3.49
N GLU A 14 19.05 -37.08 4.22
CA GLU A 14 18.86 -36.67 5.62
C GLU A 14 17.94 -35.45 5.70
N VAL A 15 17.99 -34.51 4.75
CA VAL A 15 17.07 -33.37 4.64
C VAL A 15 15.63 -33.85 4.49
N LEU A 16 15.38 -34.84 3.63
CA LEU A 16 14.03 -35.42 3.49
C LEU A 16 13.55 -36.12 4.77
N ALA A 17 14.41 -36.90 5.42
CA ALA A 17 14.09 -37.60 6.67
C ALA A 17 13.80 -36.58 7.82
N SER A 18 14.61 -35.53 7.93
CA SER A 18 14.40 -34.45 8.92
C SER A 18 13.09 -33.70 8.67
N ARG A 19 12.75 -33.45 7.41
CA ARG A 19 11.48 -32.79 7.05
C ARG A 19 10.26 -33.64 7.39
N GLU A 20 10.33 -34.95 7.19
CA GLU A 20 9.26 -35.89 7.61
C GLU A 20 9.09 -35.96 9.13
N GLN A 21 10.18 -35.82 9.87
CA GLN A 21 10.16 -35.95 11.33
C GLN A 21 9.80 -34.66 12.05
N HIS A 22 10.28 -33.49 11.56
CA HIS A 22 10.20 -32.19 12.26
C HIS A 22 9.34 -31.15 11.54
N GLY A 23 8.84 -31.45 10.33
CA GLY A 23 8.05 -30.55 9.51
C GLY A 23 8.91 -29.55 8.71
N SER A 24 8.25 -28.54 8.14
CA SER A 24 8.87 -27.44 7.39
C SER A 24 9.02 -26.20 8.28
N ASN A 25 9.95 -25.31 7.92
CA ASN A 25 10.18 -24.06 8.64
C ASN A 25 9.15 -22.98 8.31
N VAL A 26 7.86 -23.31 8.40
CA VAL A 26 6.71 -22.42 8.18
C VAL A 26 5.96 -22.26 9.49
N LEU A 27 5.60 -21.02 9.86
CA LEU A 27 4.67 -20.78 10.97
C LEU A 27 3.25 -21.11 10.50
N THR A 28 2.53 -21.92 11.26
CA THR A 28 1.15 -22.25 10.95
C THR A 28 0.27 -21.04 11.28
N PRO A 29 -0.42 -20.44 10.28
CA PRO A 29 -1.36 -19.37 10.58
C PRO A 29 -2.44 -19.86 11.55
N CYS A 30 -2.88 -18.99 12.47
CA CYS A 30 -3.99 -19.30 13.37
C CYS A 30 -5.16 -19.91 12.59
N GLU A 31 -5.73 -20.99 13.10
CA GLU A 31 -6.92 -21.59 12.51
C GLU A 31 -8.01 -20.52 12.44
N LYS A 32 -8.31 -20.07 11.24
CA LYS A 32 -9.45 -19.19 11.02
C LYS A 32 -10.72 -19.93 11.42
N ASP A 33 -11.65 -19.23 12.04
CA ASP A 33 -12.96 -19.79 12.33
C ASP A 33 -13.57 -20.45 11.06
N PRO A 34 -14.28 -21.58 11.21
CA PRO A 34 -14.86 -22.26 10.05
C PRO A 34 -15.78 -21.30 9.27
N LEU A 35 -15.77 -21.39 7.94
CA LEU A 35 -16.46 -20.46 7.03
C LEU A 35 -17.93 -20.21 7.40
N TRP A 36 -18.62 -21.22 7.93
CA TRP A 36 -20.01 -21.08 8.36
C TRP A 36 -20.15 -20.14 9.58
N LYS A 37 -19.17 -20.15 10.51
CA LYS A 37 -19.16 -19.27 11.68
C LYS A 37 -18.87 -17.82 11.25
N GLN A 38 -17.84 -17.60 10.43
CA GLN A 38 -17.54 -16.30 9.83
C GLN A 38 -18.73 -15.72 9.05
N PHE A 39 -19.47 -16.58 8.34
CA PHE A 39 -20.69 -16.17 7.65
C PHE A 39 -21.79 -15.75 8.63
N LEU A 40 -21.98 -16.49 9.74
CA LEU A 40 -22.98 -16.14 10.76
C LEU A 40 -22.64 -14.86 11.51
N GLU A 41 -21.36 -14.57 11.74
CA GLU A 41 -20.92 -13.32 12.36
C GLU A 41 -21.35 -12.09 11.55
N LYS A 42 -21.53 -12.21 10.24
CA LYS A 42 -22.05 -11.12 9.41
C LYS A 42 -23.48 -10.72 9.76
N PHE A 43 -24.24 -11.60 10.37
CA PHE A 43 -25.61 -11.29 10.86
C PHE A 43 -25.62 -10.52 12.18
N GLU A 44 -24.47 -10.31 12.80
CA GLU A 44 -24.31 -9.43 13.97
C GLU A 44 -24.19 -7.94 13.58
N ASP A 45 -24.06 -7.65 12.29
CA ASP A 45 -24.05 -6.28 11.77
C ASP A 45 -25.35 -5.56 12.16
N PRO A 46 -25.29 -4.39 12.82
CA PRO A 46 -26.46 -3.63 13.24
C PRO A 46 -27.45 -3.35 12.12
N LEU A 47 -26.99 -3.20 10.89
CA LEU A 47 -27.82 -2.94 9.71
C LEU A 47 -28.61 -4.19 9.30
N ILE A 48 -27.95 -5.34 9.28
CA ILE A 48 -28.60 -6.61 8.97
C ILE A 48 -29.61 -6.94 10.06
N ILE A 49 -29.34 -6.63 11.33
CA ILE A 49 -30.30 -6.77 12.43
C ILE A 49 -31.55 -5.91 12.19
N ILE A 50 -31.39 -4.65 11.75
CA ILE A 50 -32.51 -3.76 11.42
C ILE A 50 -33.34 -4.36 10.28
N LEU A 51 -32.70 -4.87 9.24
CA LEU A 51 -33.36 -5.53 8.11
C LEU A 51 -34.09 -6.81 8.54
N LEU A 52 -33.53 -7.61 9.44
CA LEU A 52 -34.20 -8.78 10.00
C LEU A 52 -35.43 -8.37 10.80
N ILE A 53 -35.33 -7.30 11.61
CA ILE A 53 -36.50 -6.74 12.34
C ILE A 53 -37.57 -6.28 11.35
N ALA A 54 -37.20 -5.61 10.25
CA ALA A 54 -38.12 -5.23 9.19
C ALA A 54 -38.79 -6.43 8.54
N GLY A 55 -38.03 -7.49 8.24
CA GLY A 55 -38.57 -8.73 7.69
C GLY A 55 -39.55 -9.42 8.62
N PHE A 56 -39.25 -9.49 9.93
CA PHE A 56 -40.20 -10.03 10.92
C PHE A 56 -41.44 -9.16 11.08
N LEU A 57 -41.30 -7.83 11.05
CA LEU A 57 -42.44 -6.91 11.08
C LEU A 57 -43.32 -7.09 9.83
N SER A 58 -42.71 -7.22 8.65
CA SER A 58 -43.43 -7.49 7.41
C SER A 58 -44.18 -8.83 7.46
N ILE A 59 -43.60 -9.89 8.05
CA ILE A 59 -44.31 -11.16 8.31
C ILE A 59 -45.53 -10.93 9.21
N ALA A 60 -45.35 -10.15 10.28
CA ALA A 60 -46.47 -9.87 11.21
C ALA A 60 -47.63 -9.14 10.51
N ILE A 61 -47.31 -8.17 9.63
CA ILE A 61 -48.26 -7.47 8.78
C ILE A 61 -48.95 -8.44 7.85
N SER A 62 -48.22 -9.25 7.11
CA SER A 62 -48.77 -10.25 6.18
C SER A 62 -49.65 -11.30 6.87
N CYS A 63 -49.27 -11.72 8.08
CA CYS A 63 -50.10 -12.60 8.89
C CYS A 63 -51.45 -11.91 9.27
N TRP A 64 -51.41 -10.65 9.65
CA TRP A 64 -52.59 -9.86 9.97
C TRP A 64 -53.47 -9.66 8.73
N GLU A 65 -52.93 -9.34 7.59
CA GLU A 65 -53.68 -9.19 6.33
C GLU A 65 -54.32 -10.50 5.89
N TYR A 66 -53.59 -11.60 6.00
CA TYR A 66 -54.10 -12.94 5.59
C TYR A 66 -55.19 -13.48 6.52
N TRP A 67 -54.97 -13.45 7.84
CA TRP A 67 -55.90 -14.04 8.81
C TRP A 67 -56.90 -13.04 9.40
N GLY A 68 -56.52 -11.75 9.55
CA GLY A 68 -57.37 -10.72 10.16
C GLY A 68 -58.26 -10.01 9.18
N LEU A 69 -57.73 -9.61 8.01
CA LEU A 69 -58.48 -8.83 7.01
C LEU A 69 -59.02 -9.69 5.87
N HIS A 70 -58.67 -10.98 5.81
CA HIS A 70 -59.04 -11.91 4.74
C HIS A 70 -58.77 -11.33 3.32
N SER A 71 -57.57 -10.80 3.12
CA SER A 71 -57.14 -10.15 1.87
C SER A 71 -57.42 -11.01 0.65
N GLU A 72 -57.94 -10.39 -0.41
CA GLU A 72 -58.22 -11.04 -1.69
C GLU A 72 -56.94 -11.59 -2.36
N ASP A 73 -55.78 -11.07 -2.00
CA ASP A 73 -54.48 -11.50 -2.52
C ASP A 73 -54.02 -12.85 -1.96
N GLY A 74 -54.63 -13.38 -0.93
CA GLY A 74 -54.37 -14.71 -0.40
C GLY A 74 -52.91 -14.88 0.03
N VAL A 75 -52.24 -15.96 -0.43
CA VAL A 75 -50.85 -16.29 -0.07
C VAL A 75 -49.84 -15.28 -0.67
N ALA A 76 -50.24 -14.46 -1.64
CA ALA A 76 -49.34 -13.49 -2.29
C ALA A 76 -48.79 -12.42 -1.33
N VAL A 77 -49.49 -12.12 -0.25
CA VAL A 77 -49.10 -11.19 0.82
C VAL A 77 -47.73 -11.59 1.47
N PHE A 78 -47.37 -12.89 1.44
CA PHE A 78 -46.13 -13.37 2.02
C PHE A 78 -44.91 -13.23 1.08
N PHE A 79 -45.08 -12.83 -0.19
CA PHE A 79 -43.95 -12.70 -1.11
C PHE A 79 -42.98 -11.56 -0.73
N GLU A 80 -43.51 -10.45 -0.22
CA GLU A 80 -42.67 -9.31 0.20
C GLU A 80 -41.76 -9.67 1.37
N PRO A 81 -42.25 -10.22 2.52
CA PRO A 81 -41.35 -10.65 3.61
C PRO A 81 -40.34 -11.71 3.17
N VAL A 82 -40.76 -12.69 2.38
CA VAL A 82 -39.84 -13.72 1.83
C VAL A 82 -38.81 -13.06 0.95
N GLY A 83 -39.18 -12.07 0.15
CA GLY A 83 -38.24 -11.27 -0.68
C GLY A 83 -37.20 -10.54 0.14
N ILE A 84 -37.57 -9.95 1.29
CA ILE A 84 -36.67 -9.29 2.22
C ILE A 84 -35.59 -10.28 2.74
N PHE A 85 -36.03 -11.47 3.22
CA PHE A 85 -35.09 -12.48 3.73
C PHE A 85 -34.18 -13.03 2.63
N ILE A 86 -34.70 -13.27 1.42
CA ILE A 86 -33.90 -13.70 0.28
C ILE A 86 -32.88 -12.61 -0.09
N ALA A 87 -33.27 -11.35 -0.11
CA ALA A 87 -32.37 -10.24 -0.42
C ALA A 87 -31.28 -10.09 0.62
N ILE A 88 -31.58 -10.19 1.93
CA ILE A 88 -30.58 -10.19 3.01
C ILE A 88 -29.59 -11.33 2.82
N LEU A 89 -30.08 -12.55 2.57
CA LEU A 89 -29.22 -13.73 2.38
C LEU A 89 -28.31 -13.58 1.16
N MET A 90 -28.85 -13.11 0.03
CA MET A 90 -28.05 -12.86 -1.18
C MET A 90 -26.96 -11.81 -0.94
N ALA A 91 -27.30 -10.73 -0.30
CA ALA A 91 -26.41 -9.65 0.05
C ALA A 91 -25.26 -10.06 0.93
N THR A 92 -25.62 -10.67 2.05
CA THR A 92 -24.64 -11.19 2.99
C THR A 92 -23.71 -12.21 2.31
N SER A 93 -24.30 -13.08 1.44
CA SER A 93 -23.51 -14.06 0.69
C SER A 93 -22.56 -13.40 -0.32
N ILE A 94 -22.98 -12.36 -1.02
CA ILE A 94 -22.15 -11.63 -1.98
C ILE A 94 -21.02 -10.87 -1.25
N ALA A 95 -21.36 -10.17 -0.16
CA ALA A 95 -20.38 -9.46 0.66
C ALA A 95 -19.31 -10.43 1.22
N PHE A 96 -19.74 -11.55 1.79
CA PHE A 96 -18.87 -12.59 2.31
C PHE A 96 -17.96 -13.21 1.24
N TYR A 97 -18.50 -13.49 0.05
CA TYR A 97 -17.72 -14.00 -1.07
C TYR A 97 -16.60 -13.03 -1.49
N PHE A 98 -16.90 -11.72 -1.56
CA PHE A 98 -15.87 -10.74 -1.93
C PHE A 98 -14.83 -10.53 -0.83
N GLU A 99 -15.21 -10.61 0.43
CA GLU A 99 -14.28 -10.58 1.56
C GLU A 99 -13.33 -11.78 1.52
N LEU A 100 -13.84 -12.99 1.35
CA LEU A 100 -13.01 -14.20 1.17
C LEU A 100 -12.06 -14.07 -0.02
N LYS A 101 -12.52 -13.45 -1.10
CA LYS A 101 -11.68 -13.23 -2.27
C LYS A 101 -10.58 -12.21 -2.00
N ALA A 102 -10.87 -11.13 -1.27
CA ALA A 102 -9.87 -10.14 -0.88
C ALA A 102 -8.82 -10.74 0.07
N ASP A 103 -9.25 -11.52 1.05
CA ASP A 103 -8.39 -12.26 1.99
C ASP A 103 -7.46 -13.24 1.25
N LYS A 104 -8.00 -13.95 0.26
CA LYS A 104 -7.20 -14.87 -0.56
C LYS A 104 -6.15 -14.14 -1.39
N GLU A 105 -6.48 -13.02 -1.99
CA GLU A 105 -5.50 -12.20 -2.73
C GLU A 105 -4.41 -11.69 -1.78
N PHE A 106 -4.75 -11.31 -0.56
CA PHE A 106 -3.79 -10.89 0.46
C PHE A 106 -2.89 -12.03 0.94
N SER A 107 -3.43 -13.23 1.18
CA SER A 107 -2.64 -14.38 1.62
C SER A 107 -1.61 -14.83 0.58
N ILE A 108 -1.95 -14.73 -0.72
CA ILE A 108 -1.00 -15.03 -1.82
C ILE A 108 0.17 -14.04 -1.81
N LEU A 109 -0.08 -12.77 -1.51
CA LEU A 109 0.97 -11.75 -1.42
C LEU A 109 1.92 -11.99 -0.24
N ASN A 110 1.38 -12.44 0.90
CA ASN A 110 2.19 -12.74 2.08
C ASN A 110 3.07 -14.00 1.90
N GLN A 111 2.63 -14.99 1.13
CA GLN A 111 3.44 -16.18 0.81
C GLN A 111 4.73 -15.85 0.04
N ALA A 112 4.77 -14.73 -0.69
CA ALA A 112 5.99 -14.29 -1.37
C ALA A 112 7.13 -13.89 -0.40
N ASN A 113 6.82 -13.63 0.87
CA ASN A 113 7.83 -13.32 1.89
C ASN A 113 8.57 -14.58 2.42
N ASP A 114 7.97 -15.77 2.30
CA ASP A 114 8.57 -17.04 2.75
C ASP A 114 9.60 -17.61 1.75
N GLU A 115 9.78 -16.97 0.60
CA GLU A 115 10.74 -17.35 -0.44
C GLU A 115 12.11 -16.68 -0.28
N GLU A 116 12.39 -16.03 0.88
CA GLU A 116 13.70 -15.45 1.16
C GLU A 116 14.79 -16.53 1.18
N GLU A 117 15.88 -16.28 0.46
CA GLU A 117 17.00 -17.22 0.34
C GLU A 117 17.95 -17.13 1.54
N VAL A 118 18.34 -18.27 2.08
CA VAL A 118 19.25 -18.43 3.24
C VAL A 118 20.44 -19.28 2.84
N GLU A 119 21.64 -18.86 3.25
CA GLU A 119 22.88 -19.61 3.02
C GLU A 119 23.00 -20.78 4.02
N VAL A 120 23.10 -22.00 3.50
CA VAL A 120 23.27 -23.23 4.29
C VAL A 120 24.44 -24.07 3.76
N ILE A 121 25.01 -24.89 4.61
CA ILE A 121 26.01 -25.89 4.21
C ILE A 121 25.32 -27.25 4.12
N ARG A 122 25.24 -27.81 2.90
CA ARG A 122 24.71 -29.15 2.62
C ARG A 122 25.69 -29.89 1.69
N ASN A 123 25.82 -31.20 1.87
CA ASN A 123 26.75 -32.02 1.07
C ASN A 123 28.19 -31.46 1.03
N GLY A 124 28.64 -30.82 2.10
CA GLY A 124 29.98 -30.20 2.19
C GLY A 124 30.16 -28.89 1.41
N ASN A 125 29.11 -28.35 0.80
CA ASN A 125 29.15 -27.10 0.04
C ASN A 125 28.16 -26.06 0.59
N ALA A 126 28.57 -24.80 0.56
CA ALA A 126 27.64 -23.69 0.81
C ALA A 126 26.66 -23.57 -0.37
N THR A 127 25.38 -23.56 -0.08
CA THR A 127 24.28 -23.40 -1.05
C THR A 127 23.19 -22.52 -0.47
N THR A 128 22.37 -21.95 -1.32
CA THR A 128 21.19 -21.16 -0.90
C THR A 128 19.94 -22.00 -0.97
N VAL A 129 19.09 -21.89 0.07
CA VAL A 129 17.79 -22.54 0.12
C VAL A 129 16.74 -21.53 0.57
N ALA A 130 15.48 -21.73 0.17
CA ALA A 130 14.40 -20.88 0.68
C ALA A 130 14.22 -21.08 2.19
N LYS A 131 13.92 -20.02 2.93
CA LYS A 131 13.70 -20.03 4.40
C LYS A 131 12.74 -21.13 4.85
N LYS A 132 11.69 -21.39 4.08
CA LYS A 132 10.70 -22.46 4.32
C LYS A 132 11.29 -23.89 4.20
N ASP A 133 12.40 -24.05 3.48
CA ASP A 133 13.02 -25.35 3.17
C ASP A 133 14.15 -25.74 4.12
N ILE A 134 14.40 -24.91 5.14
CA ILE A 134 15.32 -25.20 6.24
C ILE A 134 14.71 -26.31 7.11
N VAL A 135 15.56 -27.25 7.53
CA VAL A 135 15.18 -28.38 8.38
C VAL A 135 16.08 -28.48 9.62
N VAL A 136 15.62 -29.19 10.63
CA VAL A 136 16.43 -29.49 11.84
C VAL A 136 17.68 -30.26 11.44
N GLY A 137 18.85 -29.78 11.92
CA GLY A 137 20.16 -30.31 11.59
C GLY A 137 20.90 -29.59 10.46
N ASP A 138 20.25 -28.68 9.73
CA ASP A 138 20.92 -27.81 8.76
C ASP A 138 21.98 -26.93 9.44
N VAL A 139 23.09 -26.69 8.74
CA VAL A 139 24.12 -25.76 9.18
C VAL A 139 23.95 -24.45 8.41
N VAL A 140 23.60 -23.39 9.11
CA VAL A 140 23.24 -22.09 8.54
C VAL A 140 24.38 -21.09 8.77
N ILE A 141 24.66 -20.28 7.75
CA ILE A 141 25.63 -19.16 7.80
C ILE A 141 24.85 -17.87 7.99
N ILE A 142 25.21 -17.09 9.02
CA ILE A 142 24.59 -15.78 9.28
C ILE A 142 25.63 -14.66 9.27
N ASN A 143 25.28 -13.57 8.60
CA ASN A 143 26.11 -12.39 8.44
C ASN A 143 25.40 -11.16 8.98
N THR A 144 26.13 -10.06 9.20
CA THR A 144 25.55 -8.78 9.62
C THR A 144 24.39 -8.39 8.72
N GLY A 145 23.22 -8.05 9.31
CA GLY A 145 22.00 -7.66 8.61
C GLY A 145 21.09 -8.82 8.23
N ALA A 146 21.48 -10.09 8.49
CA ALA A 146 20.63 -11.24 8.27
C ALA A 146 19.62 -11.42 9.41
N GLU A 147 18.41 -11.85 9.07
CA GLU A 147 17.46 -12.42 10.03
C GLU A 147 17.80 -13.89 10.29
N ILE A 148 17.71 -14.31 11.54
CA ILE A 148 17.94 -15.71 11.93
C ILE A 148 16.69 -16.51 11.56
N PRO A 149 16.82 -17.51 10.64
CA PRO A 149 15.67 -18.15 10.02
C PRO A 149 15.01 -19.22 10.88
N ALA A 150 15.72 -19.79 11.86
CA ALA A 150 15.29 -20.88 12.73
C ALA A 150 16.04 -20.84 14.05
N ASP A 151 15.53 -21.52 15.08
CA ASP A 151 16.25 -21.61 16.36
C ASP A 151 17.39 -22.63 16.23
N GLY A 152 18.54 -22.28 16.80
CA GLY A 152 19.67 -23.17 16.74
C GLY A 152 20.80 -22.82 17.68
N ARG A 153 21.82 -23.69 17.69
CA ARG A 153 22.99 -23.55 18.50
C ARG A 153 24.21 -23.17 17.68
N LEU A 154 24.91 -22.16 18.15
CA LEU A 154 26.12 -21.65 17.52
C LEU A 154 27.25 -22.70 17.48
N LEU A 155 27.86 -22.85 16.32
CA LEU A 155 29.07 -23.63 16.08
C LEU A 155 30.31 -22.72 16.02
N GLU A 156 30.14 -21.53 15.43
CA GLU A 156 31.12 -20.46 15.36
C GLU A 156 30.45 -19.10 15.53
N ALA A 157 31.13 -18.18 16.23
CA ALA A 157 30.70 -16.81 16.40
C ALA A 157 31.92 -15.90 16.44
N ILE A 158 31.92 -14.85 15.62
CA ILE A 158 32.99 -13.86 15.59
C ILE A 158 32.35 -12.46 15.72
N SER A 159 32.60 -11.85 16.88
CA SER A 159 32.04 -10.54 17.25
C SER A 159 30.53 -10.45 16.98
N LEU A 160 29.79 -11.54 17.32
CA LEU A 160 28.38 -11.67 16.97
C LEU A 160 27.50 -10.96 18.01
N TYR A 161 26.77 -9.93 17.57
CA TYR A 161 25.75 -9.23 18.33
C TYR A 161 24.40 -9.42 17.65
N VAL A 162 23.39 -9.86 18.42
CA VAL A 162 22.06 -10.19 17.93
C VAL A 162 21.01 -9.34 18.67
N ASP A 163 20.14 -8.70 17.92
CA ASP A 163 18.98 -8.00 18.47
C ASP A 163 17.87 -9.01 18.77
N GLU A 164 17.59 -9.23 20.03
CA GLU A 164 16.56 -10.13 20.55
C GLU A 164 15.33 -9.35 21.08
N SER A 165 15.24 -8.04 20.80
CA SER A 165 14.17 -7.16 21.31
C SER A 165 12.76 -7.66 20.94
N THR A 166 12.63 -8.36 19.83
CA THR A 166 11.36 -8.99 19.39
C THR A 166 10.85 -10.08 20.34
N LEU A 167 11.74 -10.72 21.10
CA LEU A 167 11.41 -11.80 22.00
C LEU A 167 11.50 -11.41 23.48
N ASN A 168 12.50 -10.60 23.87
CA ASN A 168 12.73 -10.22 25.27
C ASN A 168 12.35 -8.77 25.61
N GLY A 169 12.07 -7.93 24.59
CA GLY A 169 11.73 -6.50 24.75
C GLY A 169 12.93 -5.60 25.08
N GLU A 170 14.14 -6.11 25.13
CA GLU A 170 15.34 -5.34 25.47
C GLU A 170 15.98 -4.74 24.19
N SER A 171 16.22 -3.42 24.21
CA SER A 171 16.77 -2.70 23.03
C SER A 171 18.28 -2.84 22.85
N VAL A 172 18.98 -3.50 23.79
CA VAL A 172 20.44 -3.69 23.71
C VAL A 172 20.75 -5.03 23.03
N PRO A 173 21.52 -5.04 21.93
CA PRO A 173 21.89 -6.30 21.27
C PRO A 173 22.65 -7.24 22.19
N ALA A 174 22.24 -8.50 22.20
CA ALA A 174 22.87 -9.56 23.01
C ALA A 174 24.17 -10.02 22.35
N TYR A 175 25.26 -10.06 23.12
CA TYR A 175 26.50 -10.68 22.67
C TYR A 175 26.36 -12.21 22.66
N LYS A 176 26.74 -12.84 21.55
CA LYS A 176 26.66 -14.28 21.34
C LYS A 176 28.06 -14.89 21.16
N SER A 177 28.32 -15.98 21.88
CA SER A 177 29.62 -16.64 21.87
C SER A 177 29.48 -18.17 22.03
N VAL A 178 30.43 -18.88 21.47
CA VAL A 178 30.56 -20.36 21.64
C VAL A 178 31.43 -20.71 22.84
N LYS A 179 32.18 -19.74 23.39
CA LYS A 179 33.11 -19.99 24.52
C LYS A 179 32.36 -19.96 25.84
N GLU A 180 32.44 -21.02 26.63
CA GLU A 180 31.80 -21.12 27.96
C GLU A 180 32.22 -19.98 28.92
N GLU A 181 33.39 -19.40 28.73
CA GLU A 181 33.92 -18.30 29.55
C GLU A 181 33.13 -17.01 29.35
N ASP A 182 32.51 -16.83 28.18
CA ASP A 182 31.74 -15.64 27.77
C ASP A 182 30.23 -15.78 28.10
N PHE A 183 29.80 -16.89 28.70
CA PHE A 183 28.36 -17.14 28.92
C PHE A 183 27.84 -16.23 30.04
N ASP A 184 26.87 -15.41 29.69
CA ASP A 184 26.14 -14.58 30.62
C ASP A 184 25.02 -15.43 31.30
N LYS A 185 25.08 -15.54 32.64
CA LYS A 185 24.10 -16.28 33.42
C LYS A 185 22.80 -15.54 33.66
N ASP A 186 22.82 -14.22 33.46
CA ASP A 186 21.68 -13.32 33.65
C ASP A 186 20.97 -13.01 32.32
N ALA A 187 21.48 -13.52 31.19
CA ALA A 187 20.88 -13.33 29.87
C ALA A 187 19.51 -14.04 29.77
N SER A 188 18.54 -13.40 29.16
CA SER A 188 17.19 -13.93 28.94
C SER A 188 17.20 -15.23 28.11
N TYR A 189 18.12 -15.32 27.15
CA TYR A 189 18.39 -16.51 26.34
C TYR A 189 19.86 -16.86 26.34
N ALA A 190 20.16 -18.15 26.20
CA ALA A 190 21.53 -18.65 26.29
C ALA A 190 22.47 -17.97 25.28
N THR A 191 23.69 -17.63 25.73
CA THR A 191 24.70 -16.93 24.92
C THR A 191 25.13 -17.70 23.68
N ASN A 192 25.02 -19.04 23.70
CA ASN A 192 25.37 -19.92 22.56
C ASN A 192 24.16 -20.31 21.68
N GLN A 193 23.00 -19.71 21.89
CA GLN A 193 21.80 -19.94 21.10
C GLN A 193 21.44 -18.71 20.26
N VAL A 194 20.87 -18.99 19.09
CA VAL A 194 20.26 -17.97 18.21
C VAL A 194 18.82 -18.38 17.95
N LEU A 195 17.94 -17.39 17.86
CA LEU A 195 16.51 -17.60 17.85
C LEU A 195 15.89 -17.02 16.59
N ARG A 196 14.89 -17.71 16.04
CA ARG A 196 14.15 -17.29 14.84
C ARG A 196 13.56 -15.90 15.00
N GLY A 197 13.68 -15.08 13.94
CA GLY A 197 13.12 -13.73 13.89
C GLY A 197 13.94 -12.69 14.64
N THR A 198 15.07 -13.06 15.23
CA THR A 198 16.07 -12.13 15.77
C THR A 198 17.07 -11.71 14.69
N LYS A 199 17.81 -10.61 14.90
CA LYS A 199 18.58 -9.95 13.83
C LYS A 199 20.04 -9.82 14.17
N VAL A 200 20.92 -10.17 13.23
CA VAL A 200 22.35 -9.99 13.39
C VAL A 200 22.71 -8.51 13.17
N MET A 201 23.08 -7.83 14.24
CA MET A 201 23.47 -6.42 14.19
C MET A 201 24.92 -6.22 13.81
N GLU A 202 25.84 -7.09 14.31
CA GLU A 202 27.26 -7.03 14.04
C GLU A 202 27.87 -8.44 14.08
N GLY A 203 28.91 -8.66 13.30
CA GLY A 203 29.66 -9.89 13.25
C GLY A 203 29.07 -10.94 12.31
N HIS A 204 29.55 -12.19 12.45
CA HIS A 204 29.06 -13.33 11.70
C HIS A 204 29.13 -14.61 12.54
N GLY A 205 28.35 -15.62 12.15
CA GLY A 205 28.31 -16.88 12.86
C GLY A 205 27.85 -18.03 11.97
N ILE A 206 28.09 -19.25 12.46
CA ILE A 206 27.58 -20.50 11.89
C ILE A 206 26.84 -21.23 13.00
N PHE A 207 25.64 -21.69 12.74
CA PHE A 207 24.86 -22.43 13.71
C PHE A 207 24.18 -23.65 13.12
N VAL A 208 23.85 -24.63 13.97
CA VAL A 208 23.06 -25.80 13.60
C VAL A 208 21.62 -25.59 14.05
N VAL A 209 20.68 -25.87 13.17
CA VAL A 209 19.24 -25.73 13.44
C VAL A 209 18.76 -26.81 14.41
N GLU A 210 18.13 -26.40 15.51
CA GLU A 210 17.56 -27.29 16.55
C GLU A 210 16.03 -27.30 16.52
N ALA A 211 15.37 -26.22 16.12
CA ALA A 211 13.92 -26.16 15.96
C ALA A 211 13.50 -25.33 14.74
N VAL A 212 12.39 -25.72 14.10
CA VAL A 212 11.81 -25.07 12.92
C VAL A 212 10.32 -24.81 13.11
N GLY A 213 9.77 -23.84 12.35
CA GLY A 213 8.34 -23.54 12.32
C GLY A 213 7.77 -23.21 13.70
N ASP A 214 6.63 -23.80 14.03
CA ASP A 214 5.89 -23.56 15.28
C ASP A 214 6.65 -24.04 16.53
N SER A 215 7.64 -24.92 16.37
CA SER A 215 8.47 -25.42 17.46
C SER A 215 9.51 -24.41 17.94
N THR A 216 9.74 -23.31 17.22
CA THR A 216 10.68 -22.23 17.60
C THR A 216 10.11 -21.38 18.73
N GLU A 217 10.96 -20.66 19.47
CA GLU A 217 10.50 -19.71 20.51
C GLU A 217 9.59 -18.62 19.90
N ASN A 218 9.92 -18.11 18.72
CA ASN A 218 9.07 -17.18 18.01
C ASN A 218 7.73 -17.83 17.62
N GLY A 219 7.72 -19.11 17.21
CA GLY A 219 6.49 -19.86 16.90
C GLY A 219 5.57 -19.97 18.11
N LYS A 220 6.10 -20.28 19.29
CA LYS A 220 5.34 -20.35 20.55
C LYS A 220 4.77 -18.99 20.95
N VAL A 221 5.53 -17.90 20.76
CA VAL A 221 5.05 -16.53 20.99
C VAL A 221 3.95 -16.16 19.99
N PHE A 222 4.10 -16.54 18.72
CA PHE A 222 3.11 -16.31 17.67
C PHE A 222 1.79 -17.04 17.94
N GLU A 223 1.86 -18.29 18.41
CA GLU A 223 0.68 -19.06 18.84
C GLU A 223 -0.01 -18.45 20.08
N ALA A 224 0.77 -17.94 21.04
CA ALA A 224 0.26 -17.33 22.26
C ALA A 224 -0.27 -15.89 22.03
N ALA A 225 0.34 -15.15 21.13
CA ALA A 225 -0.08 -13.82 20.74
C ALA A 225 -1.09 -13.95 19.59
N GLN A 226 -2.38 -14.08 19.89
CA GLN A 226 -3.43 -13.84 18.90
C GLN A 226 -3.34 -12.36 18.48
N ILE A 227 -2.43 -12.07 17.58
CA ILE A 227 -2.26 -10.71 17.06
C ILE A 227 -3.42 -10.46 16.12
N ASP A 228 -4.32 -9.63 16.59
CA ASP A 228 -5.39 -9.03 15.79
C ASP A 228 -4.73 -8.08 14.75
N ASP A 229 -4.56 -8.56 13.54
CA ASP A 229 -3.99 -7.80 12.41
C ASP A 229 -4.92 -6.66 11.91
N SER A 230 -5.99 -6.38 12.64
CA SER A 230 -7.01 -5.38 12.31
C SER A 230 -6.58 -3.94 12.66
N VAL A 231 -5.37 -3.53 12.31
CA VAL A 231 -5.00 -2.09 12.37
C VAL A 231 -5.81 -1.36 11.30
N LYS A 232 -6.83 -0.60 11.73
CA LYS A 232 -7.65 0.21 10.82
C LYS A 232 -6.79 1.24 10.11
N THR A 233 -6.99 1.37 8.79
CA THR A 233 -6.33 2.42 8.02
C THR A 233 -6.95 3.79 8.34
N PRO A 234 -6.20 4.91 8.20
CA PRO A 234 -6.76 6.26 8.37
C PRO A 234 -7.99 6.52 7.49
N LEU A 235 -8.01 5.94 6.29
CA LEU A 235 -9.17 6.00 5.40
C LEU A 235 -10.35 5.22 5.98
N SER A 236 -10.11 4.05 6.54
CA SER A 236 -11.14 3.23 7.17
C SER A 236 -11.80 3.98 8.34
N GLU A 237 -11.01 4.66 9.19
CA GLU A 237 -11.52 5.48 10.30
C GLU A 237 -12.37 6.66 9.79
N GLN A 238 -11.95 7.36 8.72
CA GLN A 238 -12.74 8.43 8.11
C GLN A 238 -14.06 7.92 7.54
N LEU A 239 -14.05 6.72 6.95
CA LEU A 239 -15.25 6.10 6.37
C LEU A 239 -16.20 5.57 7.45
N ASP A 240 -15.67 5.02 8.53
CA ASP A 240 -16.48 4.65 9.71
C ASP A 240 -17.17 5.91 10.27
N GLY A 241 -16.45 7.02 10.44
CA GLY A 241 -17.03 8.30 10.86
C GLY A 241 -18.08 8.86 9.90
N LEU A 242 -17.88 8.70 8.58
CA LEU A 242 -18.88 9.08 7.58
C LEU A 242 -20.12 8.19 7.66
N SER A 243 -19.95 6.88 7.78
CA SER A 243 -21.05 5.91 7.94
C SER A 243 -21.86 6.21 9.19
N GLU A 244 -21.21 6.50 10.30
CA GLU A 244 -21.85 6.90 11.56
C GLU A 244 -22.67 8.20 11.39
N LEU A 245 -22.12 9.22 10.71
CA LEU A 245 -22.83 10.47 10.42
C LEU A 245 -24.09 10.22 9.58
N ILE A 246 -23.99 9.40 8.53
CA ILE A 246 -25.12 9.05 7.65
C ILE A 246 -26.17 8.28 8.44
N THR A 247 -25.76 7.32 9.27
CA THR A 247 -26.66 6.56 10.13
C THR A 247 -27.40 7.47 11.11
N LYS A 248 -26.72 8.40 11.76
CA LYS A 248 -27.35 9.41 12.63
C LYS A 248 -28.40 10.24 11.88
N LEU A 249 -28.06 10.67 10.65
CA LEU A 249 -28.97 11.45 9.81
C LEU A 249 -30.18 10.63 9.37
N SER A 250 -30.01 9.35 9.06
CA SER A 250 -31.11 8.44 8.68
C SER A 250 -32.13 8.25 9.80
N TYR A 251 -31.68 8.16 11.04
CA TYR A 251 -32.60 8.12 12.21
C TYR A 251 -33.40 9.42 12.35
N VAL A 252 -32.78 10.58 12.11
CA VAL A 252 -33.53 11.86 12.11
C VAL A 252 -34.61 11.84 11.04
N PHE A 253 -34.29 11.43 9.82
CA PHE A 253 -35.27 11.32 8.74
C PHE A 253 -36.38 10.30 9.02
N ALA A 254 -36.04 9.15 9.61
CA ALA A 254 -37.06 8.17 10.04
C ALA A 254 -38.02 8.77 11.08
N GLY A 255 -37.51 9.54 12.03
CA GLY A 255 -38.33 10.30 12.96
C GLY A 255 -39.27 11.32 12.27
N CYS A 256 -38.75 12.05 11.29
CA CYS A 256 -39.54 12.96 10.45
C CYS A 256 -40.66 12.22 9.67
N ILE A 257 -40.39 11.01 9.14
CA ILE A 257 -41.42 10.19 8.47
C ILE A 257 -42.54 9.82 9.43
N ILE A 258 -42.19 9.32 10.63
CA ILE A 258 -43.19 8.94 11.63
C ILE A 258 -44.07 10.15 11.98
N VAL A 259 -43.47 11.30 12.24
CA VAL A 259 -44.17 12.55 12.52
C VAL A 259 -45.04 12.98 11.33
N GLY A 260 -44.51 13.00 10.12
CA GLY A 260 -45.21 13.40 8.90
C GLY A 260 -46.46 12.52 8.64
N ARG A 261 -46.28 11.20 8.63
CA ARG A 261 -47.36 10.22 8.37
C ARG A 261 -48.44 10.25 9.42
N LEU A 262 -48.09 10.37 10.70
CA LEU A 262 -49.07 10.51 11.77
C LEU A 262 -49.89 11.81 11.64
N ASN A 263 -49.22 12.93 11.31
CA ASN A 263 -49.95 14.18 11.10
C ASN A 263 -50.87 14.14 9.87
N VAL A 264 -50.46 13.47 8.79
CA VAL A 264 -51.29 13.26 7.60
C VAL A 264 -52.52 12.40 7.97
N PHE A 265 -52.33 11.28 8.67
CA PHE A 265 -53.42 10.39 9.09
C PHE A 265 -54.47 11.10 9.94
N PHE A 266 -54.03 11.97 10.88
CA PHE A 266 -54.93 12.75 11.72
C PHE A 266 -55.32 14.11 11.09
N HIS A 267 -55.24 14.27 9.78
CA HIS A 267 -55.64 15.47 9.05
C HIS A 267 -55.04 16.76 9.64
N TRP A 268 -53.73 16.73 9.98
CA TRP A 268 -52.96 17.87 10.51
C TRP A 268 -53.53 18.52 11.76
N GLN A 269 -54.23 17.77 12.63
CA GLN A 269 -54.79 18.29 13.88
C GLN A 269 -53.65 18.82 14.80
N PRO A 270 -53.79 20.06 15.37
CA PRO A 270 -52.72 20.69 16.15
C PRO A 270 -52.27 19.86 17.38
N ILE A 271 -53.16 19.07 18.00
CA ILE A 271 -52.85 18.23 19.15
C ILE A 271 -51.88 17.10 18.81
N VAL A 272 -51.86 16.62 17.56
CA VAL A 272 -51.01 15.53 17.12
C VAL A 272 -49.52 15.96 17.06
N TRP A 273 -49.29 17.26 16.87
CA TRP A 273 -47.92 17.80 16.94
C TRP A 273 -47.27 17.58 18.30
N THR A 274 -48.04 17.35 19.36
CA THR A 274 -47.48 17.01 20.66
C THR A 274 -46.70 15.69 20.66
N LEU A 275 -47.00 14.76 19.73
CA LEU A 275 -46.21 13.53 19.51
C LEU A 275 -44.88 13.76 18.80
N SER A 276 -44.79 14.85 18.07
CA SER A 276 -43.53 15.19 17.33
C SER A 276 -42.38 15.46 18.26
N ILE A 277 -42.62 16.14 19.37
CA ILE A 277 -41.56 16.50 20.35
C ILE A 277 -40.98 15.26 21.03
N PRO A 278 -41.76 14.34 21.65
CA PRO A 278 -41.20 13.10 22.21
C PRO A 278 -40.51 12.22 21.17
N THR A 279 -41.01 12.15 19.93
CA THR A 279 -40.40 11.40 18.84
C THR A 279 -39.02 11.96 18.47
N LEU A 280 -38.92 13.26 18.27
CA LEU A 280 -37.65 13.92 17.96
C LEU A 280 -36.67 13.80 19.13
N ILE A 281 -37.13 13.92 20.37
CA ILE A 281 -36.32 13.72 21.58
C ILE A 281 -35.80 12.29 21.65
N PHE A 282 -36.65 11.29 21.37
CA PHE A 282 -36.29 9.88 21.37
C PHE A 282 -35.14 9.61 20.35
N PHE A 283 -35.34 10.03 19.10
CA PHE A 283 -34.31 9.85 18.07
C PHE A 283 -33.04 10.63 18.41
N TRP A 284 -33.13 11.83 18.96
CA TRP A 284 -31.96 12.60 19.44
C TRP A 284 -31.22 11.88 20.57
N LEU A 285 -31.95 11.27 21.51
CA LEU A 285 -31.34 10.48 22.60
C LEU A 285 -30.65 9.20 22.07
N VAL A 286 -31.27 8.52 21.12
CA VAL A 286 -30.69 7.35 20.44
C VAL A 286 -29.37 7.75 19.76
N ILE A 287 -29.37 8.85 19.03
CA ILE A 287 -28.15 9.37 18.36
C ILE A 287 -27.05 9.71 19.37
N LYS A 288 -27.40 10.38 20.50
CA LYS A 288 -26.40 10.86 21.48
C LYS A 288 -25.82 9.75 22.36
N LYS A 289 -26.51 8.63 22.54
CA LYS A 289 -26.11 7.54 23.47
C LYS A 289 -25.55 6.28 22.78
N PHE A 290 -25.44 6.26 21.47
CA PHE A 290 -24.90 5.10 20.75
C PHE A 290 -23.45 4.74 21.15
N GLU A 291 -22.73 5.65 21.78
CA GLU A 291 -21.31 5.50 22.17
C GLU A 291 -21.05 4.78 23.50
N GLY A 292 -22.04 4.35 24.27
CA GLY A 292 -21.74 3.84 25.61
C GLY A 292 -22.71 2.90 26.31
N TRP A 293 -23.82 2.51 25.69
CA TRP A 293 -24.82 1.68 26.36
C TRP A 293 -24.83 0.23 25.83
N LYS A 294 -24.86 -0.73 26.78
CA LYS A 294 -25.07 -2.14 26.45
C LYS A 294 -26.32 -2.29 25.60
N TRP A 295 -26.26 -3.05 24.52
CA TRP A 295 -27.32 -3.40 23.57
C TRP A 295 -28.72 -3.62 24.24
N PHE A 296 -28.75 -4.27 25.39
CA PHE A 296 -29.97 -4.54 26.17
C PHE A 296 -30.75 -3.27 26.58
N VAL A 297 -30.07 -2.20 26.98
CA VAL A 297 -30.71 -0.95 27.44
C VAL A 297 -31.33 -0.18 26.28
N ASN A 298 -30.66 -0.16 25.12
CA ASN A 298 -31.19 0.46 23.92
C ASN A 298 -32.44 -0.25 23.42
N THR A 299 -32.48 -1.57 23.46
CA THR A 299 -33.63 -2.37 23.08
C THR A 299 -34.83 -2.08 23.97
N PHE A 300 -34.65 -2.03 25.30
CA PHE A 300 -35.76 -1.71 26.24
C PHE A 300 -36.26 -0.28 26.07
N ILE A 301 -35.39 0.70 25.85
CA ILE A 301 -35.82 2.08 25.61
C ILE A 301 -36.61 2.18 24.31
N THR A 302 -36.15 1.50 23.27
CA THR A 302 -36.84 1.47 21.97
C THR A 302 -38.20 0.83 22.07
N ILE A 303 -38.33 -0.34 22.69
CA ILE A 303 -39.63 -1.01 22.92
C ILE A 303 -40.53 -0.12 23.77
N GLY A 304 -40.04 0.45 24.88
CA GLY A 304 -40.79 1.36 25.73
C GLY A 304 -41.31 2.58 25.00
N TYR A 305 -40.49 3.20 24.16
CA TYR A 305 -40.91 4.34 23.31
C TYR A 305 -42.04 3.93 22.34
N PHE A 306 -41.92 2.82 21.63
CA PHE A 306 -42.93 2.35 20.69
C PHE A 306 -44.25 2.00 21.40
N LEU A 307 -44.22 1.40 22.59
CA LEU A 307 -45.40 1.14 23.38
C LEU A 307 -46.11 2.45 23.80
N ILE A 308 -45.32 3.45 24.22
CA ILE A 308 -45.89 4.76 24.59
C ILE A 308 -46.46 5.46 23.35
N LEU A 309 -45.75 5.44 22.22
CA LEU A 309 -46.22 6.02 20.97
C LEU A 309 -47.56 5.38 20.53
N MET A 310 -47.64 4.03 20.54
CA MET A 310 -48.85 3.29 20.20
C MET A 310 -50.02 3.64 21.14
N ALA A 311 -49.75 3.73 22.45
CA ALA A 311 -50.79 4.10 23.40
C ALA A 311 -51.32 5.53 23.13
N CYS A 312 -50.46 6.49 22.85
CA CYS A 312 -50.85 7.85 22.49
C CYS A 312 -51.62 7.91 21.16
N VAL A 313 -51.17 7.17 20.15
CA VAL A 313 -51.86 7.09 18.85
C VAL A 313 -53.25 6.50 18.99
N VAL A 314 -53.46 5.44 19.82
CA VAL A 314 -54.76 4.86 20.12
C VAL A 314 -55.65 5.88 20.83
N VAL A 315 -55.15 6.61 21.82
CA VAL A 315 -55.91 7.65 22.52
C VAL A 315 -56.35 8.75 21.56
N PHE A 316 -55.44 9.26 20.69
CA PHE A 316 -55.78 10.27 19.70
C PHE A 316 -56.78 9.74 18.66
N HIS A 317 -56.70 8.48 18.27
CA HIS A 317 -57.64 7.86 17.36
C HIS A 317 -59.08 7.87 17.95
N ILE A 318 -59.24 7.41 19.19
CA ILE A 318 -60.52 7.41 19.90
C ILE A 318 -61.08 8.82 20.04
N MET A 319 -60.22 9.82 20.25
CA MET A 319 -60.67 11.21 20.46
C MET A 319 -60.97 11.97 19.14
N LEU A 320 -60.24 11.72 18.05
CA LEU A 320 -60.29 12.53 16.84
C LEU A 320 -60.99 11.86 15.67
N LEU A 321 -60.96 10.53 15.61
CA LEU A 321 -61.45 9.72 14.48
C LEU A 321 -62.26 8.51 14.97
N PRO A 322 -63.35 8.72 15.78
CA PRO A 322 -64.09 7.61 16.38
C PRO A 322 -64.89 6.75 15.36
N GLU A 323 -65.09 7.24 14.14
CA GLU A 323 -65.79 6.52 13.08
C GLU A 323 -64.87 5.59 12.28
N GLU A 324 -63.51 5.77 12.34
CA GLU A 324 -62.61 4.88 11.67
C GLU A 324 -62.32 3.59 12.46
N SER A 325 -62.04 2.51 11.72
CA SER A 325 -61.79 1.22 12.35
C SER A 325 -60.45 1.16 13.02
N MET A 326 -60.31 0.53 14.19
CA MET A 326 -59.07 0.29 14.88
C MET A 326 -58.08 -0.56 14.01
N THR A 327 -58.57 -1.36 13.10
CA THR A 327 -57.81 -2.13 12.14
C THR A 327 -57.12 -1.22 11.13
N GLY A 328 -57.79 -0.17 10.67
CA GLY A 328 -57.20 0.84 9.80
C GLY A 328 -56.05 1.61 10.46
N LEU A 329 -56.21 1.99 11.74
CA LEU A 329 -55.17 2.61 12.53
C LEU A 329 -53.92 1.72 12.63
N LEU A 330 -54.12 0.43 12.95
CA LEU A 330 -53.01 -0.52 13.10
C LEU A 330 -52.24 -0.70 11.78
N ALA A 331 -52.99 -0.89 10.68
CA ALA A 331 -52.40 -1.01 9.34
C ALA A 331 -51.59 0.25 8.96
N HIS A 332 -52.15 1.45 9.21
CA HIS A 332 -51.41 2.69 8.91
C HIS A 332 -50.14 2.86 9.74
N THR A 333 -50.20 2.50 11.03
CA THR A 333 -49.04 2.61 11.91
C THR A 333 -47.92 1.63 11.52
N LEU A 334 -48.32 0.40 11.19
CA LEU A 334 -47.37 -0.63 10.72
C LEU A 334 -46.72 -0.22 9.39
N ASN A 335 -47.53 0.29 8.45
CA ASN A 335 -47.00 0.82 7.18
C ASN A 335 -46.09 2.03 7.40
N THR A 336 -46.39 2.93 8.31
CA THR A 336 -45.50 4.05 8.66
C THR A 336 -44.15 3.57 9.20
N MET A 337 -44.15 2.51 10.05
CA MET A 337 -42.90 1.89 10.53
C MET A 337 -42.11 1.26 9.40
N MET A 338 -42.75 0.57 8.48
CA MET A 338 -42.07 -0.01 7.30
C MET A 338 -41.43 1.06 6.45
N ILE A 339 -42.06 2.18 6.18
CA ILE A 339 -41.50 3.30 5.42
C ILE A 339 -40.30 3.92 6.17
N ALA A 340 -40.40 4.08 7.50
CA ALA A 340 -39.29 4.61 8.30
C ALA A 340 -38.07 3.67 8.27
N VAL A 341 -38.29 2.36 8.37
CA VAL A 341 -37.24 1.35 8.24
C VAL A 341 -36.67 1.34 6.82
N THR A 342 -37.52 1.41 5.80
CA THR A 342 -37.05 1.53 4.40
C THR A 342 -36.09 2.69 4.24
N LEU A 343 -36.40 3.84 4.82
CA LEU A 343 -35.49 5.00 4.71
C LEU A 343 -34.14 4.79 5.42
N ILE A 344 -34.15 4.13 6.58
CA ILE A 344 -32.90 3.81 7.29
C ILE A 344 -32.04 2.92 6.39
N VAL A 345 -32.61 1.89 5.78
CA VAL A 345 -31.95 0.98 4.85
C VAL A 345 -31.41 1.70 3.62
N VAL A 346 -32.21 2.58 3.04
CA VAL A 346 -31.84 3.40 1.86
C VAL A 346 -30.65 4.31 2.15
N ALA A 347 -30.60 4.91 3.34
CA ALA A 347 -29.60 5.92 3.68
C ALA A 347 -28.21 5.32 3.92
N VAL A 348 -28.11 4.08 4.39
CA VAL A 348 -26.85 3.49 4.82
C VAL A 348 -26.07 2.90 3.65
N PRO A 349 -24.80 3.30 3.44
CA PRO A 349 -23.97 2.83 2.33
C PRO A 349 -23.33 1.47 2.63
N GLU A 350 -24.08 0.37 2.53
CA GLU A 350 -23.59 -0.99 2.84
C GLU A 350 -22.42 -1.45 1.97
N GLY A 351 -22.34 -0.97 0.72
CA GLY A 351 -21.24 -1.29 -0.21
C GLY A 351 -19.90 -0.63 0.12
N LEU A 352 -19.85 0.29 1.08
CA LEU A 352 -18.68 1.12 1.34
C LEU A 352 -17.46 0.35 1.90
N PRO A 353 -17.57 -0.43 2.97
CA PRO A 353 -16.44 -1.21 3.50
C PRO A 353 -15.88 -2.16 2.45
N MET A 354 -16.76 -2.83 1.70
CA MET A 354 -16.35 -3.74 0.64
C MET A 354 -15.67 -3.02 -0.53
N ALA A 355 -16.14 -1.83 -0.92
CA ALA A 355 -15.51 -1.02 -1.97
C ALA A 355 -14.06 -0.67 -1.62
N VAL A 356 -13.80 -0.35 -0.35
CA VAL A 356 -12.46 -0.04 0.15
C VAL A 356 -11.57 -1.26 0.12
N THR A 357 -12.02 -2.37 0.67
CA THR A 357 -11.25 -3.63 0.71
C THR A 357 -10.90 -4.12 -0.70
N LEU A 358 -11.86 -4.09 -1.63
CA LEU A 358 -11.61 -4.43 -3.03
C LEU A 358 -10.65 -3.45 -3.71
N SER A 359 -10.79 -2.15 -3.46
CA SER A 359 -9.89 -1.13 -4.04
C SER A 359 -8.47 -1.32 -3.55
N LEU A 360 -8.27 -1.62 -2.26
CA LEU A 360 -6.97 -1.95 -1.67
C LEU A 360 -6.39 -3.21 -2.31
N ALA A 361 -7.14 -4.31 -2.37
CA ALA A 361 -6.69 -5.56 -2.98
C ALA A 361 -6.28 -5.38 -4.46
N TYR A 362 -7.07 -4.64 -5.25
CA TYR A 362 -6.72 -4.33 -6.64
C TYR A 362 -5.47 -3.46 -6.76
N SER A 363 -5.31 -2.45 -5.88
CA SER A 363 -4.13 -1.57 -5.88
C SER A 363 -2.87 -2.33 -5.50
N MET A 364 -2.91 -3.18 -4.47
CA MET A 364 -1.79 -4.05 -4.08
C MET A 364 -1.36 -4.95 -5.23
N ARG A 365 -2.31 -5.66 -5.87
CA ARG A 365 -2.01 -6.52 -7.02
C ARG A 365 -1.38 -5.75 -8.20
N ARG A 366 -1.76 -4.49 -8.40
CA ARG A 366 -1.19 -3.65 -9.45
C ARG A 366 0.17 -3.07 -9.04
N MET A 367 0.36 -2.70 -7.78
CA MET A 367 1.66 -2.31 -7.23
C MET A 367 2.66 -3.45 -7.38
N MET A 368 2.28 -4.69 -7.08
CA MET A 368 3.13 -5.87 -7.29
C MET A 368 3.54 -6.04 -8.76
N LYS A 369 2.62 -5.83 -9.72
CA LYS A 369 2.95 -5.85 -11.16
C LYS A 369 3.89 -4.73 -11.62
N THR A 370 4.08 -3.72 -10.80
CA THR A 370 5.01 -2.61 -11.01
C THR A 370 6.18 -2.67 -10.04
N ASN A 371 6.55 -3.89 -9.62
CA ASN A 371 7.70 -4.21 -8.78
C ASN A 371 7.64 -3.63 -7.35
N ASN A 372 6.44 -3.39 -6.83
CA ASN A 372 6.22 -2.91 -5.47
C ASN A 372 5.50 -4.01 -4.67
N LEU A 373 6.23 -4.74 -3.85
CA LEU A 373 5.67 -5.75 -2.94
C LEU A 373 5.16 -5.05 -1.68
N VAL A 374 3.86 -4.97 -1.54
CA VAL A 374 3.22 -4.37 -0.37
C VAL A 374 3.16 -5.39 0.76
N ARG A 375 3.78 -5.07 1.88
CA ARG A 375 3.82 -5.90 3.09
C ARG A 375 2.69 -5.52 4.07
N LYS A 376 2.37 -4.22 4.17
CA LYS A 376 1.27 -3.72 5.02
C LYS A 376 0.23 -2.98 4.18
N MET A 377 -1.03 -3.34 4.33
CA MET A 377 -2.14 -2.87 3.49
C MET A 377 -2.32 -1.33 3.53
N HIS A 378 -2.16 -0.72 4.71
CA HIS A 378 -2.32 0.73 4.88
C HIS A 378 -1.30 1.55 4.08
N ALA A 379 -0.13 0.98 3.79
CA ALA A 379 0.90 1.66 3.02
C ALA A 379 0.45 2.04 1.60
N CYS A 380 -0.45 1.27 0.98
CA CYS A 380 -1.01 1.58 -0.33
C CYS A 380 -1.73 2.94 -0.35
N GLU A 381 -2.48 3.22 0.70
CA GLU A 381 -3.21 4.47 0.83
C GLU A 381 -2.27 5.62 1.19
N THR A 382 -1.44 5.41 2.21
CA THR A 382 -0.54 6.43 2.76
C THR A 382 0.46 6.88 1.71
N MET A 383 0.94 5.96 0.86
CA MET A 383 1.83 6.29 -0.26
C MET A 383 1.23 7.31 -1.23
N GLY A 384 -0.10 7.27 -1.43
CA GLY A 384 -0.81 8.26 -2.24
C GLY A 384 -0.86 9.68 -1.64
N ALA A 385 -0.69 9.80 -0.32
CA ALA A 385 -0.68 11.07 0.39
C ALA A 385 0.74 11.60 0.65
N THR A 386 1.79 10.86 0.26
CA THR A 386 3.19 11.21 0.51
C THR A 386 3.51 12.61 -0.04
N THR A 387 4.10 13.44 0.83
CA THR A 387 4.55 14.80 0.53
C THR A 387 6.07 14.91 0.48
N VAL A 388 6.79 14.05 1.22
CA VAL A 388 8.25 14.03 1.30
C VAL A 388 8.77 12.60 1.17
N ILE A 389 9.80 12.40 0.34
CA ILE A 389 10.55 11.14 0.25
C ILE A 389 11.96 11.41 0.77
N CYS A 390 12.32 10.82 1.91
CA CYS A 390 13.68 10.80 2.42
C CYS A 390 14.39 9.55 1.88
N THR A 391 15.45 9.76 1.10
CA THR A 391 16.14 8.67 0.41
C THR A 391 17.59 8.54 0.88
N ASP A 392 18.04 7.31 1.09
CA ASP A 392 19.48 7.07 1.18
C ASP A 392 20.11 7.20 -0.21
N LYS A 393 21.41 7.46 -0.23
CA LYS A 393 22.19 7.53 -1.47
C LYS A 393 22.51 6.13 -1.99
N THR A 394 23.19 5.34 -1.14
CA THR A 394 23.78 4.06 -1.53
C THR A 394 22.71 2.99 -1.74
N GLY A 395 22.81 2.21 -2.82
CA GLY A 395 21.85 1.15 -3.12
C GLY A 395 20.50 1.62 -3.63
N THR A 396 20.09 2.85 -3.29
CA THR A 396 18.81 3.46 -3.71
C THR A 396 18.97 4.38 -4.91
N LEU A 397 19.75 5.48 -4.76
CA LEU A 397 20.01 6.43 -5.85
C LEU A 397 21.16 5.95 -6.74
N THR A 398 22.08 5.17 -6.19
CA THR A 398 23.26 4.63 -6.87
C THR A 398 23.16 3.10 -7.01
N GLN A 399 24.02 2.53 -7.83
CA GLN A 399 24.01 1.08 -8.15
C GLN A 399 24.56 0.20 -7.02
N ASN A 400 25.13 0.79 -5.96
CA ASN A 400 25.88 0.09 -4.89
C ASN A 400 27.01 -0.79 -5.47
N GLN A 401 27.55 -0.40 -6.60
CA GLN A 401 28.63 -1.08 -7.28
C GLN A 401 29.69 -0.08 -7.72
N MET A 402 30.87 -0.12 -7.09
CA MET A 402 31.99 0.73 -7.50
C MET A 402 32.40 0.39 -8.94
N ARG A 403 32.50 1.41 -9.78
CA ARG A 403 32.96 1.33 -11.16
C ARG A 403 34.07 2.31 -11.44
N VAL A 404 34.98 1.96 -12.35
CA VAL A 404 35.94 2.92 -12.89
C VAL A 404 35.18 3.92 -13.74
N TYR A 405 35.23 5.19 -13.32
CA TYR A 405 34.59 6.30 -14.02
C TYR A 405 35.52 6.84 -15.11
N GLN A 406 36.77 7.09 -14.76
CA GLN A 406 37.77 7.61 -15.68
C GLN A 406 39.16 7.09 -15.31
N THR A 407 39.97 6.86 -16.33
CA THR A 407 41.38 6.49 -16.18
C THR A 407 42.25 7.59 -16.77
N GLN A 408 43.42 7.81 -16.19
CA GLN A 408 44.46 8.67 -16.73
C GLN A 408 45.81 8.01 -16.51
N PHE A 409 46.16 7.12 -17.43
CA PHE A 409 47.43 6.46 -17.49
C PHE A 409 48.28 7.17 -18.51
N TYR A 410 49.42 7.71 -18.11
CA TYR A 410 50.19 8.65 -18.91
C TYR A 410 50.90 8.00 -20.11
N ALA A 411 51.26 6.73 -20.01
CA ALA A 411 51.90 5.97 -21.09
C ALA A 411 50.93 5.29 -22.08
N LEU A 412 49.56 5.37 -21.82
CA LEU A 412 48.57 4.74 -22.70
C LEU A 412 48.03 5.72 -23.73
N ASP A 413 48.12 5.37 -25.01
CA ASP A 413 47.45 6.13 -26.08
C ASP A 413 45.94 6.00 -25.98
N LYS A 414 45.23 7.13 -25.91
CA LYS A 414 43.74 7.20 -25.77
C LYS A 414 43.16 6.31 -24.67
N GLN A 415 43.94 6.00 -23.65
CA GLN A 415 43.57 5.14 -22.52
C GLN A 415 43.13 3.71 -22.95
N GLN A 416 43.66 3.19 -24.07
CA GLN A 416 43.36 1.86 -24.56
C GLN A 416 44.35 0.83 -24.01
N LEU A 417 43.85 -0.34 -23.64
CA LEU A 417 44.62 -1.49 -23.18
C LEU A 417 45.05 -2.31 -24.43
N ASP A 418 46.17 -1.92 -25.04
CA ASP A 418 46.76 -2.61 -26.19
C ASP A 418 47.83 -3.63 -25.78
N GLU A 419 48.59 -4.16 -26.74
CA GLU A 419 49.70 -5.07 -26.46
C GLU A 419 51.02 -4.37 -26.08
N SER A 420 51.02 -3.07 -25.87
CA SER A 420 52.21 -2.30 -25.46
C SER A 420 52.72 -2.77 -24.10
N LEU A 421 54.02 -2.61 -23.86
CA LEU A 421 54.61 -2.99 -22.58
C LEU A 421 53.98 -2.23 -21.41
N ALA A 422 53.67 -0.95 -21.60
CA ALA A 422 53.00 -0.12 -20.58
C ALA A 422 51.62 -0.66 -20.22
N ALA A 423 50.81 -1.05 -21.23
CA ALA A 423 49.46 -1.65 -20.99
C ALA A 423 49.57 -3.00 -20.29
N ARG A 424 50.53 -3.84 -20.73
CA ARG A 424 50.75 -5.17 -20.11
C ARG A 424 51.22 -5.07 -18.66
N LEU A 425 52.12 -4.15 -18.32
CA LEU A 425 52.52 -3.88 -16.94
C LEU A 425 51.35 -3.39 -16.08
N LEU A 426 50.51 -2.55 -16.63
CA LEU A 426 49.35 -2.06 -15.94
C LEU A 426 48.30 -3.17 -15.67
N MET A 427 47.98 -3.98 -16.70
CA MET A 427 47.07 -5.11 -16.59
C MET A 427 47.54 -6.13 -15.55
N GLU A 428 48.85 -6.45 -15.57
CA GLU A 428 49.47 -7.34 -14.60
C GLU A 428 49.39 -6.73 -13.19
N GLY A 429 49.81 -5.44 -13.04
CA GLY A 429 49.76 -4.75 -11.75
C GLY A 429 48.36 -4.70 -11.14
N ILE A 430 47.31 -4.39 -11.93
CA ILE A 430 45.91 -4.41 -11.44
C ILE A 430 45.50 -5.83 -11.04
N SER A 431 45.85 -6.82 -11.85
CA SER A 431 45.44 -8.21 -11.62
C SER A 431 46.10 -8.83 -10.38
N VAL A 432 47.42 -8.66 -10.18
CA VAL A 432 48.17 -9.33 -9.11
C VAL A 432 48.16 -8.54 -7.79
N ASN A 433 48.16 -7.21 -7.86
CA ASN A 433 48.10 -6.34 -6.67
C ASN A 433 46.64 -6.10 -6.24
N SER A 434 45.89 -7.15 -5.96
CA SER A 434 44.46 -7.07 -5.56
C SER A 434 44.04 -8.29 -4.76
N THR A 435 43.35 -8.06 -3.66
CA THR A 435 42.75 -9.09 -2.82
C THR A 435 41.33 -9.47 -3.27
N ALA A 436 40.71 -8.66 -4.13
CA ALA A 436 39.36 -8.92 -4.66
C ALA A 436 39.36 -10.03 -5.72
N SER A 437 38.17 -10.60 -5.94
CA SER A 437 37.86 -11.57 -7.01
C SER A 437 36.48 -11.32 -7.60
N LEU A 438 36.22 -11.85 -8.80
CA LEU A 438 34.92 -11.80 -9.42
C LEU A 438 34.29 -13.18 -9.42
N ASP A 439 33.01 -13.23 -8.98
CA ASP A 439 32.16 -14.40 -9.11
C ASP A 439 31.35 -14.29 -10.41
N TYR A 440 31.37 -15.36 -11.21
CA TYR A 440 30.66 -15.48 -12.49
C TYR A 440 29.50 -16.46 -12.44
N SER A 441 28.92 -16.71 -11.25
CA SER A 441 27.74 -17.57 -11.10
C SER A 441 26.54 -17.05 -11.92
N GLU A 442 26.40 -15.74 -12.04
CA GLU A 442 25.48 -15.10 -12.98
C GLU A 442 26.23 -14.69 -14.26
N LYS A 443 25.89 -15.32 -15.40
CA LYS A 443 26.62 -15.18 -16.68
C LYS A 443 26.78 -13.73 -17.18
N ASP A 444 25.83 -12.85 -16.86
CA ASP A 444 25.78 -11.49 -17.42
C ASP A 444 26.18 -10.38 -16.43
N LYS A 445 26.38 -10.69 -15.15
CA LYS A 445 26.74 -9.69 -14.11
C LYS A 445 27.71 -10.27 -13.09
N PRO A 446 29.04 -10.18 -13.34
CA PRO A 446 30.00 -10.66 -12.36
C PRO A 446 29.89 -9.87 -11.05
N LYS A 447 29.79 -10.60 -9.93
CA LYS A 447 29.71 -10.03 -8.58
C LYS A 447 31.10 -9.89 -7.99
N VAL A 448 31.38 -8.76 -7.35
CA VAL A 448 32.66 -8.51 -6.68
C VAL A 448 32.68 -9.21 -5.32
N LEU A 449 33.71 -9.99 -5.08
CA LEU A 449 34.06 -10.57 -3.79
C LEU A 449 35.29 -9.88 -3.22
N GLY A 450 35.21 -9.38 -2.00
CA GLY A 450 36.30 -8.62 -1.34
C GLY A 450 36.15 -7.11 -1.46
N SER A 451 37.26 -6.36 -1.54
CA SER A 451 37.23 -4.89 -1.56
C SER A 451 36.48 -4.32 -2.78
N PRO A 452 35.43 -3.51 -2.60
CA PRO A 452 34.68 -2.93 -3.71
C PRO A 452 35.52 -2.04 -4.63
N THR A 453 36.48 -1.32 -4.07
CA THR A 453 37.40 -0.44 -4.81
C THR A 453 38.35 -1.24 -5.71
N GLU A 454 38.84 -2.38 -5.23
CA GLU A 454 39.67 -3.29 -6.01
C GLU A 454 38.82 -4.06 -7.04
N GLY A 455 37.62 -4.47 -6.66
CA GLY A 455 36.66 -5.10 -7.56
C GLY A 455 36.31 -4.22 -8.76
N ALA A 456 36.22 -2.89 -8.57
CA ALA A 456 35.98 -1.96 -9.67
C ALA A 456 37.05 -2.03 -10.75
N LEU A 457 38.32 -2.23 -10.36
CA LEU A 457 39.44 -2.39 -11.31
C LEU A 457 39.34 -3.73 -12.06
N LEU A 458 38.98 -4.81 -11.36
CA LEU A 458 38.78 -6.13 -11.99
C LEU A 458 37.60 -6.15 -12.93
N LEU A 459 36.50 -5.45 -12.58
CA LEU A 459 35.34 -5.25 -13.48
C LEU A 459 35.76 -4.45 -14.72
N TRP A 460 36.58 -3.42 -14.57
CA TRP A 460 37.10 -2.62 -15.68
C TRP A 460 37.94 -3.48 -16.64
N LEU A 461 38.80 -4.37 -16.13
CA LEU A 461 39.53 -5.33 -16.97
C LEU A 461 38.57 -6.29 -17.69
N ASN A 462 37.55 -6.80 -16.98
CA ASN A 462 36.53 -7.68 -17.54
C ASN A 462 35.73 -6.99 -18.65
N ASP A 463 35.38 -5.73 -18.50
CA ASP A 463 34.66 -4.94 -19.51
C ASP A 463 35.51 -4.75 -20.80
N HIS A 464 36.86 -4.78 -20.66
CA HIS A 464 37.82 -4.81 -21.79
C HIS A 464 38.15 -6.23 -22.27
N GLN A 465 37.40 -7.25 -21.82
CA GLN A 465 37.56 -8.66 -22.19
C GLN A 465 38.93 -9.25 -21.76
N ILE A 466 39.55 -8.71 -20.70
CA ILE A 466 40.80 -9.17 -20.16
C ILE A 466 40.58 -10.06 -18.94
N SER A 467 41.08 -11.32 -19.04
CA SER A 467 40.96 -12.31 -17.96
C SER A 467 42.06 -12.07 -16.89
N TYR A 468 41.70 -11.39 -15.81
CA TYR A 468 42.63 -11.21 -14.68
C TYR A 468 43.04 -12.54 -14.04
N ARG A 469 42.24 -13.61 -14.16
CA ARG A 469 42.53 -14.95 -13.62
C ARG A 469 43.70 -15.59 -14.38
N GLU A 470 43.70 -15.49 -15.70
CA GLU A 470 44.81 -15.98 -16.52
C GLU A 470 46.10 -15.24 -16.23
N ILE A 471 46.06 -13.91 -16.08
CA ILE A 471 47.24 -13.11 -15.71
C ILE A 471 47.76 -13.54 -14.35
N ARG A 472 46.87 -13.69 -13.32
CA ARG A 472 47.22 -14.13 -11.97
C ARG A 472 47.86 -15.52 -11.95
N SER A 473 47.36 -16.46 -12.78
CA SER A 473 47.87 -17.83 -12.83
C SER A 473 49.29 -17.94 -13.43
N ASN A 474 49.67 -16.98 -14.26
CA ASN A 474 50.95 -16.96 -14.96
C ASN A 474 52.05 -16.20 -14.20
N VAL A 475 51.72 -15.58 -13.06
CA VAL A 475 52.66 -14.74 -12.30
C VAL A 475 52.91 -15.34 -10.91
N GLN A 476 54.17 -15.41 -10.50
CA GLN A 476 54.55 -15.87 -9.17
C GLN A 476 54.77 -14.69 -8.23
N ILE A 477 53.94 -14.59 -7.19
CA ILE A 477 54.10 -13.60 -6.12
C ILE A 477 55.30 -14.00 -5.27
N VAL A 478 56.20 -13.07 -5.05
CA VAL A 478 57.41 -13.27 -4.24
C VAL A 478 57.18 -12.75 -2.82
N GLU A 479 56.68 -11.52 -2.70
CA GLU A 479 56.41 -10.88 -1.43
C GLU A 479 55.23 -9.90 -1.59
N GLU A 480 54.40 -9.76 -0.56
CA GLU A 480 53.24 -8.90 -0.56
C GLU A 480 53.22 -7.99 0.69
N LEU A 481 52.94 -6.71 0.45
CA LEU A 481 52.71 -5.71 1.49
C LEU A 481 51.23 -5.30 1.48
N PRO A 482 50.38 -5.84 2.38
CA PRO A 482 48.95 -5.57 2.39
C PRO A 482 48.63 -4.11 2.64
N PHE A 483 47.41 -3.65 2.26
CA PHE A 483 46.95 -2.29 2.55
C PHE A 483 46.79 -2.05 4.04
N THR A 484 47.23 -0.87 4.53
CA THR A 484 46.88 -0.38 5.86
C THR A 484 46.43 1.08 5.81
N THR A 485 45.55 1.46 6.71
CA THR A 485 45.04 2.83 6.82
C THR A 485 46.13 3.87 7.15
N GLU A 486 47.21 3.45 7.78
CA GLU A 486 48.37 4.31 8.09
C GLU A 486 49.22 4.61 6.86
N ARG A 487 49.51 3.57 6.08
CA ARG A 487 50.34 3.69 4.85
C ARG A 487 49.54 4.22 3.67
N LYS A 488 48.26 3.89 3.58
CA LYS A 488 47.37 4.23 2.47
C LYS A 488 47.80 3.71 1.11
N TYR A 489 48.64 2.68 1.08
CA TYR A 489 49.04 1.95 -0.13
C TYR A 489 49.26 0.47 0.16
N MET A 490 49.25 -0.33 -0.89
CA MET A 490 49.65 -1.72 -0.90
C MET A 490 50.66 -1.95 -2.03
N ALA A 491 51.47 -3.00 -1.91
CA ALA A 491 52.49 -3.30 -2.90
C ALA A 491 52.69 -4.82 -3.01
N VAL A 492 53.10 -5.30 -4.19
CA VAL A 492 53.38 -6.70 -4.45
C VAL A 492 54.63 -6.81 -5.32
N LEU A 493 55.57 -7.68 -4.91
CA LEU A 493 56.74 -8.05 -5.69
C LEU A 493 56.46 -9.37 -6.41
N VAL A 494 56.64 -9.40 -7.73
CA VAL A 494 56.33 -10.57 -8.54
C VAL A 494 57.46 -10.94 -9.48
N LYS A 495 57.55 -12.25 -9.81
CA LYS A 495 58.29 -12.72 -10.96
C LYS A 495 57.36 -12.71 -12.15
N SER A 496 57.51 -11.74 -13.01
CA SER A 496 56.67 -11.56 -14.20
C SER A 496 57.23 -12.33 -15.39
N THR A 497 56.30 -12.82 -16.23
CA THR A 497 56.65 -13.38 -17.55
C THR A 497 56.94 -12.29 -18.60
N LEU A 498 56.64 -11.04 -18.29
CA LEU A 498 56.82 -9.89 -19.19
C LEU A 498 58.30 -9.51 -19.36
N MET A 499 59.14 -9.83 -18.35
CA MET A 499 60.59 -9.55 -18.33
C MET A 499 61.33 -10.75 -17.79
N GLU A 500 61.97 -11.53 -18.67
CA GLU A 500 62.74 -12.71 -18.30
C GLU A 500 63.86 -12.37 -17.32
N GLY A 501 63.86 -13.07 -16.19
CA GLY A 501 64.92 -12.97 -15.17
C GLY A 501 64.84 -11.77 -14.24
N LYS A 502 63.88 -10.90 -14.37
CA LYS A 502 63.66 -9.73 -13.51
C LYS A 502 62.39 -9.88 -12.65
N GLN A 503 62.35 -9.15 -11.57
CA GLN A 503 61.16 -8.99 -10.72
C GLN A 503 60.54 -7.61 -10.95
N ILE A 504 59.23 -7.51 -10.75
CA ILE A 504 58.53 -6.24 -10.85
C ILE A 504 57.82 -5.98 -9.51
N LEU A 505 58.04 -4.80 -8.98
CA LEU A 505 57.32 -4.26 -7.83
C LEU A 505 56.17 -3.42 -8.32
N TYR A 506 54.96 -3.77 -7.97
CA TYR A 506 53.75 -2.97 -8.21
C TYR A 506 53.28 -2.31 -6.93
N VAL A 507 52.97 -1.02 -6.99
CA VAL A 507 52.45 -0.21 -5.87
C VAL A 507 51.15 0.43 -6.29
N LYS A 508 50.09 0.32 -5.48
CA LYS A 508 48.86 1.08 -5.67
C LYS A 508 48.35 1.63 -4.34
N GLY A 509 47.74 2.81 -4.35
CA GLY A 509 47.22 3.45 -3.16
C GLY A 509 46.73 4.87 -3.39
N ALA A 510 46.72 5.68 -2.32
CA ALA A 510 46.38 7.09 -2.42
C ALA A 510 47.36 7.81 -3.37
N PRO A 511 46.84 8.48 -4.42
CA PRO A 511 47.67 9.02 -5.49
C PRO A 511 48.78 9.96 -4.98
N GLU A 512 48.45 10.81 -3.99
CA GLU A 512 49.39 11.72 -3.36
C GLU A 512 50.55 11.01 -2.64
N ILE A 513 50.30 9.84 -2.06
CA ILE A 513 51.30 9.02 -1.37
C ILE A 513 52.13 8.23 -2.38
N VAL A 514 51.47 7.57 -3.35
CA VAL A 514 52.14 6.75 -4.37
C VAL A 514 53.03 7.65 -5.22
N TYR A 515 52.55 8.82 -5.66
CA TYR A 515 53.32 9.80 -6.39
C TYR A 515 54.53 10.30 -5.57
N GLY A 516 54.33 10.54 -4.26
CA GLY A 516 55.38 10.92 -3.35
C GLY A 516 56.53 9.90 -3.19
N LEU A 517 56.25 8.61 -3.47
CA LEU A 517 57.23 7.53 -3.47
C LEU A 517 58.00 7.45 -4.82
N CYS A 518 57.51 8.05 -5.89
CA CYS A 518 58.07 7.95 -7.24
C CYS A 518 59.08 9.06 -7.51
N LYS A 519 60.13 8.71 -8.22
CA LYS A 519 61.12 9.67 -8.73
C LYS A 519 60.88 10.05 -10.19
N GLN A 520 60.11 9.27 -10.90
CA GLN A 520 59.85 9.46 -12.34
C GLN A 520 58.35 9.23 -12.62
N THR A 521 57.90 9.78 -13.73
CA THR A 521 56.59 9.52 -14.32
C THR A 521 56.75 8.86 -15.67
N ASP A 522 55.80 8.06 -16.15
CA ASP A 522 55.84 7.41 -17.46
C ASP A 522 55.91 8.40 -18.65
N CYS A 523 55.56 9.68 -18.42
CA CYS A 523 55.70 10.77 -19.42
C CYS A 523 56.04 12.07 -18.71
N ASP A 524 56.42 13.14 -19.47
CA ASP A 524 56.75 14.48 -18.97
C ASP A 524 55.46 15.20 -18.45
N VAL A 525 54.85 14.66 -17.37
CA VAL A 525 53.71 15.26 -16.69
C VAL A 525 54.19 16.01 -15.44
N THR A 526 53.70 17.25 -15.29
CA THR A 526 54.13 18.08 -14.15
C THR A 526 53.33 17.71 -12.89
N LYS A 527 53.89 18.01 -11.73
CA LYS A 527 53.23 17.80 -10.46
C LYS A 527 51.93 18.61 -10.37
N GLU A 528 51.94 19.83 -10.88
CA GLU A 528 50.80 20.73 -10.90
C GLU A 528 49.65 20.17 -11.75
N ASP A 529 49.92 19.44 -12.82
CA ASP A 529 48.91 18.81 -13.66
C ASP A 529 48.24 17.64 -12.91
N ILE A 530 49.05 16.84 -12.20
CA ILE A 530 48.53 15.73 -11.38
C ILE A 530 47.66 16.25 -10.23
N GLU A 531 48.12 17.29 -9.52
CA GLU A 531 47.40 17.90 -8.42
C GLU A 531 46.07 18.50 -8.90
N ARG A 532 46.05 19.24 -10.00
CA ARG A 532 44.84 19.79 -10.63
C ARG A 532 43.87 18.70 -11.01
N GLN A 533 44.33 17.59 -11.52
CA GLN A 533 43.48 16.46 -11.91
C GLN A 533 42.89 15.76 -10.70
N LEU A 534 43.67 15.57 -9.65
CA LEU A 534 43.20 15.05 -8.36
C LEU A 534 42.14 15.95 -7.74
N GLU A 535 42.35 17.26 -7.75
CA GLU A 535 41.35 18.22 -7.27
C GLU A 535 40.03 18.09 -8.04
N ASN A 536 40.09 17.99 -9.37
CA ASN A 536 38.92 17.81 -10.20
C ASN A 536 38.13 16.52 -9.86
N TYR A 537 38.84 15.38 -9.70
CA TYR A 537 38.18 14.13 -9.28
C TYR A 537 37.63 14.20 -7.84
N GLN A 538 38.33 14.87 -6.94
CA GLN A 538 37.89 15.06 -5.57
C GLN A 538 36.71 16.02 -5.49
N GLU A 539 36.62 17.04 -6.35
CA GLU A 539 35.46 17.93 -6.46
C GLU A 539 34.22 17.17 -6.92
N GLN A 540 34.39 16.17 -7.78
CA GLN A 540 33.33 15.25 -8.22
C GLN A 540 33.11 14.09 -7.25
N ALA A 541 33.73 14.14 -6.06
CA ALA A 541 33.58 13.17 -5.00
C ALA A 541 33.96 11.72 -5.38
N MET A 542 34.88 11.55 -6.31
CA MET A 542 35.37 10.25 -6.74
C MET A 542 36.47 9.74 -5.83
N ARG A 543 36.54 8.43 -5.67
CA ARG A 543 37.71 7.78 -5.06
C ARG A 543 38.82 7.67 -6.09
N THR A 544 40.04 8.06 -5.72
CA THR A 544 41.18 8.02 -6.62
C THR A 544 42.21 6.99 -6.16
N LEU A 545 42.76 6.26 -7.10
CA LEU A 545 43.91 5.36 -6.89
C LEU A 545 45.05 5.72 -7.81
N GLY A 546 46.27 5.85 -7.27
CA GLY A 546 47.49 5.98 -8.03
C GLY A 546 48.18 4.64 -8.20
N PHE A 547 48.86 4.48 -9.31
CA PHE A 547 49.58 3.26 -9.70
C PHE A 547 51.02 3.59 -10.03
N ALA A 548 51.95 2.72 -9.56
CA ALA A 548 53.38 2.81 -9.86
C ALA A 548 53.98 1.40 -9.98
N TYR A 549 55.08 1.30 -10.70
CA TYR A 549 55.86 0.09 -10.80
C TYR A 549 57.35 0.38 -10.77
N GLN A 550 58.16 -0.64 -10.46
CA GLN A 550 59.60 -0.64 -10.60
C GLN A 550 60.09 -2.02 -11.06
N ILE A 551 61.00 -2.06 -12.03
CA ILE A 551 61.67 -3.30 -12.44
C ILE A 551 62.92 -3.47 -11.55
N VAL A 552 63.05 -4.63 -10.90
CA VAL A 552 64.05 -4.94 -9.88
C VAL A 552 64.91 -6.12 -10.31
N ASP A 553 66.18 -6.05 -10.08
CA ASP A 553 67.16 -7.12 -10.43
C ASP A 553 67.30 -8.22 -9.37
N GLY A 554 66.27 -8.59 -8.67
CA GLY A 554 66.11 -9.80 -7.82
C GLY A 554 67.10 -9.95 -6.64
N LYS A 555 67.92 -8.94 -6.36
CA LYS A 555 68.88 -8.89 -5.25
C LYS A 555 68.62 -7.71 -4.30
N GLU A 556 67.65 -6.86 -4.55
CA GLU A 556 67.41 -5.67 -3.79
C GLU A 556 66.25 -5.94 -2.80
N ASP A 557 66.45 -5.60 -1.54
CA ASP A 557 65.36 -5.59 -0.54
C ASP A 557 64.46 -4.38 -0.81
N VAL A 558 63.30 -4.58 -1.42
CA VAL A 558 62.33 -3.54 -1.77
C VAL A 558 61.42 -3.19 -0.62
N PHE A 559 61.33 -4.04 0.40
CA PHE A 559 60.50 -3.84 1.61
C PHE A 559 61.43 -3.81 2.85
N LYS A 560 61.24 -2.79 3.67
CA LYS A 560 61.93 -2.67 4.97
C LYS A 560 60.96 -2.09 6.02
N GLU A 561 60.90 -2.71 7.18
CA GLU A 561 60.05 -2.28 8.28
C GLU A 561 58.58 -2.05 7.86
N GLY A 562 58.06 -2.86 6.95
CA GLY A 562 56.68 -2.76 6.47
C GLY A 562 56.40 -1.56 5.54
N ARG A 563 57.49 -1.01 4.91
CA ARG A 563 57.40 0.06 3.90
C ARG A 563 58.17 -0.29 2.65
N VAL A 564 57.73 0.34 1.55
CA VAL A 564 58.47 0.29 0.29
C VAL A 564 59.72 1.20 0.41
N VAL A 565 60.88 0.67 0.11
CA VAL A 565 62.17 1.40 0.11
C VAL A 565 62.82 1.43 -1.26
N ALA A 566 62.05 1.19 -2.30
CA ALA A 566 62.53 1.16 -3.69
C ALA A 566 62.78 2.59 -4.23
N ASP A 567 63.93 2.81 -4.85
CA ASP A 567 64.40 4.12 -5.30
C ASP A 567 64.10 4.45 -6.77
N GLY A 568 63.51 3.51 -7.52
CA GLY A 568 63.26 3.63 -8.96
C GLY A 568 61.80 3.51 -9.35
N LEU A 569 60.86 3.83 -8.46
CA LEU A 569 59.44 3.77 -8.78
C LEU A 569 59.01 4.78 -9.86
N ILE A 570 58.24 4.30 -10.84
CA ILE A 570 57.69 5.07 -11.97
C ILE A 570 56.22 5.20 -11.77
N PHE A 571 55.67 6.42 -11.72
CA PHE A 571 54.24 6.67 -11.58
C PHE A 571 53.56 6.50 -12.92
N GLN A 572 52.56 5.58 -12.97
CA GLN A 572 51.82 5.21 -14.19
C GLN A 572 50.63 6.12 -14.45
N GLY A 573 49.92 6.51 -13.38
CA GLY A 573 48.68 7.28 -13.54
C GLY A 573 47.70 7.15 -12.40
N ILE A 574 46.51 7.65 -12.64
CA ILE A 574 45.41 7.75 -11.68
C ILE A 574 44.16 7.13 -12.27
N VAL A 575 43.42 6.43 -11.42
CA VAL A 575 42.07 5.93 -11.73
C VAL A 575 41.05 6.59 -10.78
N ALA A 576 40.00 7.15 -11.33
CA ALA A 576 38.84 7.67 -10.59
C ALA A 576 37.72 6.63 -10.56
N ILE A 577 37.25 6.33 -9.38
CA ILE A 577 36.26 5.28 -9.12
C ILE A 577 35.05 5.93 -8.40
N SER A 578 33.88 5.65 -8.87
CA SER A 578 32.63 6.12 -8.25
C SER A 578 31.56 5.02 -8.24
N ASP A 579 30.57 5.17 -7.39
CA ASP A 579 29.32 4.42 -7.45
C ASP A 579 28.33 5.22 -8.30
N PRO A 580 28.02 4.77 -9.53
CA PRO A 580 27.25 5.58 -10.47
C PRO A 580 25.79 5.70 -10.05
N VAL A 581 25.18 6.85 -10.33
CA VAL A 581 23.75 7.07 -10.23
C VAL A 581 23.03 6.12 -11.20
N ARG A 582 21.91 5.54 -10.79
CA ARG A 582 21.07 4.70 -11.67
C ARG A 582 20.46 5.57 -12.78
N ASP A 583 20.35 5.04 -13.99
CA ASP A 583 19.89 5.79 -15.17
C ASP A 583 18.44 6.31 -15.05
N ASP A 584 17.59 5.61 -14.30
CA ASP A 584 16.17 5.97 -14.11
C ASP A 584 15.93 7.04 -13.06
N VAL A 585 16.86 7.27 -12.13
CA VAL A 585 16.69 8.14 -10.97
C VAL A 585 16.48 9.60 -11.33
N PRO A 586 17.23 10.25 -12.23
CA PRO A 586 17.03 11.66 -12.54
C PRO A 586 15.60 11.96 -13.08
N ALA A 587 15.10 11.08 -13.95
CA ALA A 587 13.76 11.22 -14.51
C ALA A 587 12.67 10.98 -13.45
N ALA A 588 12.85 9.97 -12.58
CA ALA A 588 11.91 9.64 -11.53
C ALA A 588 11.85 10.70 -10.42
N VAL A 589 12.98 11.26 -10.01
CA VAL A 589 13.04 12.39 -9.06
C VAL A 589 12.33 13.61 -9.63
N ALA A 590 12.59 13.94 -10.91
CA ALA A 590 11.90 15.05 -11.58
C ALA A 590 10.38 14.83 -11.67
N GLU A 591 9.92 13.59 -11.85
CA GLU A 591 8.49 13.25 -11.85
C GLU A 591 7.89 13.42 -10.45
N CYS A 592 8.55 12.96 -9.38
CA CYS A 592 8.12 13.17 -8.00
C CYS A 592 8.03 14.67 -7.65
N MET A 593 9.04 15.46 -8.00
CA MET A 593 9.03 16.90 -7.74
C MET A 593 7.90 17.62 -8.50
N LYS A 594 7.62 17.23 -9.76
CA LYS A 594 6.47 17.75 -10.53
C LYS A 594 5.13 17.34 -9.92
N ALA A 595 5.09 16.21 -9.24
CA ALA A 595 3.92 15.74 -8.51
C ALA A 595 3.75 16.41 -7.13
N GLY A 596 4.58 17.43 -6.81
CA GLY A 596 4.56 18.15 -5.54
C GLY A 596 5.12 17.37 -4.36
N ILE A 597 6.03 16.42 -4.62
CA ILE A 597 6.68 15.61 -3.58
C ILE A 597 8.11 16.08 -3.45
N ASP A 598 8.50 16.50 -2.26
CA ASP A 598 9.88 16.87 -1.96
C ASP A 598 10.74 15.62 -1.81
N VAL A 599 11.95 15.66 -2.37
CA VAL A 599 12.94 14.60 -2.21
C VAL A 599 14.08 15.13 -1.36
N LYS A 600 14.49 14.36 -0.33
CA LYS A 600 15.58 14.71 0.57
C LYS A 600 16.60 13.58 0.60
N ILE A 601 17.89 13.91 0.45
CA ILE A 601 18.98 12.93 0.54
C ILE A 601 19.49 12.89 1.97
N VAL A 602 19.58 11.69 2.55
CA VAL A 602 20.14 11.48 3.89
C VAL A 602 21.18 10.39 3.81
N THR A 603 22.46 10.78 3.93
CA THR A 603 23.57 9.85 3.68
C THR A 603 24.69 9.99 4.71
N GLY A 604 25.39 8.88 4.97
CA GLY A 604 26.64 8.88 5.73
C GLY A 604 27.84 9.51 4.99
N ASP A 605 27.69 9.78 3.69
CA ASP A 605 28.75 10.35 2.86
C ASP A 605 29.07 11.82 3.17
N THR A 606 30.18 12.31 2.60
CA THR A 606 30.59 13.72 2.73
C THR A 606 29.63 14.67 2.02
N SER A 607 29.60 15.93 2.47
CA SER A 607 28.75 16.96 1.86
C SER A 607 29.07 17.18 0.37
N ARG A 608 30.32 16.99 -0.06
CA ARG A 608 30.74 17.10 -1.47
C ARG A 608 30.11 16.00 -2.31
N THR A 609 30.21 14.74 -1.87
CA THR A 609 29.61 13.58 -2.54
C THR A 609 28.09 13.74 -2.64
N ALA A 610 27.44 14.13 -1.56
CA ALA A 610 25.99 14.30 -1.51
C ALA A 610 25.50 15.44 -2.41
N LYS A 611 26.23 16.58 -2.49
CA LYS A 611 25.93 17.68 -3.40
C LYS A 611 26.10 17.25 -4.88
N GLU A 612 27.15 16.49 -5.20
CA GLU A 612 27.38 16.04 -6.58
C GLU A 612 26.29 15.07 -7.05
N ILE A 613 25.91 14.09 -6.23
CA ILE A 613 24.80 13.20 -6.50
C ILE A 613 23.49 14.02 -6.65
N GLY A 614 23.26 14.96 -5.73
CA GLY A 614 22.11 15.87 -5.80
C GLY A 614 22.04 16.65 -7.11
N ARG A 615 23.22 17.08 -7.65
CA ARG A 615 23.31 17.77 -8.95
C ARG A 615 22.99 16.83 -10.11
N GLN A 616 23.52 15.62 -10.10
CA GLN A 616 23.30 14.61 -11.16
C GLN A 616 21.82 14.20 -11.26
N ILE A 617 21.11 14.11 -10.14
CA ILE A 617 19.68 13.78 -10.13
C ILE A 617 18.75 15.00 -10.28
N GLY A 618 19.30 16.21 -10.41
CA GLY A 618 18.53 17.46 -10.57
C GLY A 618 17.90 18.01 -9.30
N LEU A 619 18.25 17.48 -8.12
CA LEU A 619 17.76 17.95 -6.81
C LEU A 619 18.50 19.21 -6.36
N TRP A 620 19.84 19.24 -6.55
CA TRP A 620 20.69 20.36 -6.20
C TRP A 620 20.92 21.27 -7.41
N THR A 621 20.57 22.53 -7.29
CA THR A 621 20.63 23.53 -8.37
C THR A 621 21.51 24.70 -8.01
N SER A 622 21.79 25.60 -8.96
CA SER A 622 22.56 26.82 -8.73
C SER A 622 21.89 27.83 -7.78
N SER A 623 20.56 27.65 -7.51
CA SER A 623 19.84 28.49 -6.56
C SER A 623 19.98 28.04 -5.11
N ASP A 624 20.51 26.81 -4.88
CA ASP A 624 20.65 26.22 -3.55
C ASP A 624 21.93 26.75 -2.87
N SER A 625 21.86 26.85 -1.56
CA SER A 625 22.92 27.41 -0.72
C SER A 625 23.16 26.49 0.51
N ASP A 626 24.10 26.87 1.37
CA ASP A 626 24.42 26.15 2.60
C ASP A 626 23.22 26.04 3.59
N LYS A 627 22.11 26.75 3.34
CA LYS A 627 20.87 26.58 4.10
C LYS A 627 20.16 25.27 3.77
N ASN A 628 20.34 24.75 2.56
CA ASN A 628 19.69 23.56 2.05
C ASN A 628 20.47 22.26 2.34
N ILE A 629 21.62 22.37 2.99
CA ILE A 629 22.44 21.23 3.42
C ILE A 629 22.90 21.41 4.88
N ILE A 630 23.02 20.27 5.57
CA ILE A 630 23.54 20.21 6.94
C ILE A 630 24.35 18.94 7.14
N THR A 631 25.33 18.99 8.06
CA THR A 631 26.04 17.77 8.48
C THR A 631 25.36 17.11 9.66
N GLY A 632 25.51 15.77 9.84
CA GLY A 632 24.94 15.03 10.95
C GLY A 632 25.28 15.62 12.34
N PRO A 633 26.54 15.99 12.64
CA PRO A 633 26.89 16.64 13.90
C PRO A 633 26.19 17.99 14.13
N GLU A 634 26.05 18.82 13.10
CA GLU A 634 25.33 20.08 13.16
C GLU A 634 23.83 19.85 13.36
N PHE A 635 23.28 18.86 12.65
CA PHE A 635 21.88 18.44 12.75
C PHE A 635 21.55 17.92 14.16
N ALA A 636 22.43 17.12 14.76
CA ALA A 636 22.27 16.61 16.11
C ALA A 636 22.34 17.72 17.20
N ALA A 637 23.07 18.81 16.92
CA ALA A 637 23.20 19.93 17.84
C ALA A 637 22.00 20.87 17.87
N LEU A 638 21.10 20.83 16.88
CA LEU A 638 19.88 21.65 16.84
C LEU A 638 18.88 21.15 17.88
N SER A 639 18.18 22.06 18.53
CA SER A 639 16.98 21.74 19.31
C SER A 639 15.81 21.35 18.35
N ASP A 640 14.81 20.65 18.85
CA ASP A 640 13.67 20.23 18.01
C ASP A 640 12.89 21.42 17.41
N ALA A 641 12.74 22.51 18.20
CA ALA A 641 12.09 23.74 17.74
C ALA A 641 12.88 24.50 16.65
N GLU A 642 14.21 24.39 16.64
CA GLU A 642 15.06 24.97 15.58
C GLU A 642 15.04 24.09 14.36
N LEU A 643 15.04 22.77 14.56
CA LEU A 643 14.97 21.78 13.50
C LEU A 643 13.66 21.89 12.73
N ASP A 644 12.52 21.96 13.42
CA ASP A 644 11.19 22.06 12.82
C ASP A 644 11.02 23.33 11.94
N LYS A 645 11.76 24.41 12.24
CA LYS A 645 11.77 25.63 11.40
C LYS A 645 12.66 25.51 10.16
N ARG A 646 13.62 24.58 10.15
CA ARG A 646 14.63 24.46 9.10
C ARG A 646 14.40 23.24 8.21
N VAL A 647 13.69 22.23 8.72
CA VAL A 647 13.57 20.90 8.09
C VAL A 647 12.93 20.96 6.71
N GLU A 648 12.00 21.87 6.46
CA GLU A 648 11.37 22.04 5.14
C GLU A 648 12.37 22.47 4.07
N ASP A 649 13.27 23.43 4.40
CA ASP A 649 14.27 23.96 3.47
C ASP A 649 15.44 22.99 3.22
N LEU A 650 15.66 22.00 4.11
CA LEU A 650 16.75 21.04 3.96
C LEU A 650 16.49 20.08 2.80
N LYS A 651 17.49 19.97 1.90
CA LYS A 651 17.50 18.99 0.80
C LYS A 651 18.48 17.84 1.07
N ILE A 652 19.59 18.09 1.76
CA ILE A 652 20.66 17.14 1.97
C ILE A 652 21.09 17.13 3.44
N ILE A 653 21.17 15.93 4.03
CA ILE A 653 21.84 15.69 5.30
C ILE A 653 23.01 14.74 5.01
N SER A 654 24.23 15.24 5.20
CA SER A 654 25.48 14.51 4.97
C SER A 654 26.09 14.04 6.28
N ARG A 655 26.87 12.95 6.28
CA ARG A 655 27.45 12.33 7.49
C ARG A 655 26.38 12.01 8.55
N ALA A 656 25.18 11.66 8.09
CA ALA A 656 24.05 11.30 8.94
C ALA A 656 24.29 9.96 9.63
N ARG A 657 23.92 9.86 10.88
CA ARG A 657 23.85 8.61 11.64
C ARG A 657 22.43 8.02 11.54
N PRO A 658 22.24 6.74 11.87
CA PRO A 658 20.92 6.12 11.85
C PRO A 658 19.85 6.88 12.65
N LEU A 659 20.20 7.36 13.83
CA LEU A 659 19.28 8.15 14.67
C LEU A 659 18.97 9.55 14.09
N ASP A 660 19.89 10.14 13.33
CA ASP A 660 19.65 11.41 12.64
C ASP A 660 18.58 11.23 11.54
N LYS A 661 18.59 10.08 10.83
CA LYS A 661 17.56 9.72 9.85
C LYS A 661 16.17 9.62 10.50
N LYS A 662 16.08 8.92 11.63
CA LYS A 662 14.83 8.81 12.40
C LYS A 662 14.32 10.17 12.87
N ARG A 663 15.22 10.99 13.47
CA ARG A 663 14.87 12.32 13.98
C ARG A 663 14.38 13.27 12.88
N LEU A 664 14.94 13.17 11.67
CA LEU A 664 14.45 13.91 10.50
C LEU A 664 12.99 13.55 10.20
N VAL A 665 12.69 12.26 10.17
CA VAL A 665 11.33 11.75 9.91
C VAL A 665 10.36 12.29 10.95
N GLU A 666 10.69 12.21 12.23
CA GLU A 666 9.86 12.70 13.33
C GLU A 666 9.64 14.23 13.27
N SER A 667 10.66 15.01 12.88
CA SER A 667 10.54 16.45 12.69
C SER A 667 9.61 16.80 11.52
N LEU A 668 9.75 16.14 10.37
CA LEU A 668 8.86 16.33 9.22
C LEU A 668 7.41 15.96 9.57
N GLN A 669 7.20 14.90 10.34
CA GLN A 669 5.87 14.50 10.80
C GLN A 669 5.24 15.55 11.73
N ARG A 670 6.03 16.19 12.62
CA ARG A 670 5.56 17.32 13.45
C ARG A 670 5.15 18.52 12.62
N CYS A 671 5.77 18.71 11.44
CA CYS A 671 5.39 19.73 10.45
C CYS A 671 4.19 19.31 9.57
N ASN A 672 3.47 18.24 9.93
CA ASN A 672 2.34 17.65 9.19
C ASN A 672 2.68 17.07 7.80
N GLU A 673 3.96 16.80 7.53
CA GLU A 673 4.36 16.14 6.31
C GLU A 673 4.08 14.63 6.35
N VAL A 674 3.67 14.06 5.23
CA VAL A 674 3.53 12.62 5.05
C VAL A 674 4.83 12.07 4.48
N VAL A 675 5.62 11.42 5.33
CA VAL A 675 6.99 11.03 5.04
C VAL A 675 7.07 9.58 4.58
N ALA A 676 7.66 9.35 3.41
CA ALA A 676 8.17 8.06 2.98
C ALA A 676 9.70 8.03 3.13
N VAL A 677 10.24 6.89 3.55
CA VAL A 677 11.69 6.70 3.72
C VAL A 677 12.13 5.52 2.89
N THR A 678 13.24 5.65 2.14
CA THR A 678 13.89 4.52 1.48
C THR A 678 15.14 4.10 2.22
N GLY A 679 15.43 2.81 2.23
CA GLY A 679 16.65 2.28 2.81
C GLY A 679 16.89 0.83 2.39
N ASP A 680 18.15 0.39 2.46
CA ASP A 680 18.57 -0.98 2.13
C ASP A 680 19.37 -1.66 3.25
N GLY A 681 19.83 -0.87 4.23
CA GLY A 681 20.68 -1.35 5.31
C GLY A 681 19.97 -1.47 6.67
N THR A 682 20.62 -2.18 7.59
CA THR A 682 20.19 -2.27 9.00
C THR A 682 20.15 -0.91 9.69
N ASN A 683 21.03 0.00 9.28
CA ASN A 683 21.10 1.38 9.78
C ASN A 683 19.88 2.22 9.40
N ASP A 684 19.08 1.80 8.42
CA ASP A 684 17.88 2.50 7.99
C ASP A 684 16.61 2.02 8.71
N ALA A 685 16.65 0.85 9.33
CA ALA A 685 15.49 0.24 9.97
C ALA A 685 14.75 1.16 10.96
N PRO A 686 15.43 1.94 11.85
CA PRO A 686 14.74 2.85 12.76
C PRO A 686 13.98 3.98 12.04
N ALA A 687 14.49 4.44 10.90
CA ALA A 687 13.85 5.48 10.09
C ALA A 687 12.70 4.90 9.25
N LEU A 688 12.88 3.69 8.68
CA LEU A 688 11.85 2.95 7.95
C LEU A 688 10.62 2.69 8.83
N GLN A 689 10.86 2.27 10.08
CA GLN A 689 9.78 1.98 11.04
C GLN A 689 9.08 3.25 11.55
N ALA A 690 9.81 4.36 11.72
CA ALA A 690 9.25 5.64 12.16
C ALA A 690 8.48 6.37 11.06
N ALA A 691 8.72 6.07 9.80
CA ALA A 691 8.08 6.71 8.66
C ALA A 691 6.58 6.38 8.57
N HIS A 692 5.82 7.20 7.86
CA HIS A 692 4.46 6.86 7.48
C HIS A 692 4.42 5.71 6.46
N VAL A 693 5.44 5.63 5.60
CA VAL A 693 5.67 4.50 4.69
C VAL A 693 7.16 4.22 4.61
N GLY A 694 7.58 3.07 5.12
CA GLY A 694 8.93 2.54 4.93
C GLY A 694 9.04 1.80 3.60
N LEU A 695 10.08 2.11 2.81
CA LEU A 695 10.35 1.53 1.50
C LEU A 695 11.71 0.84 1.52
N SER A 696 11.75 -0.49 1.53
CA SER A 696 13.00 -1.23 1.39
C SER A 696 13.31 -1.55 -0.06
N MET A 697 14.61 -1.67 -0.39
CA MET A 697 15.05 -2.17 -1.69
C MET A 697 15.03 -3.69 -1.74
N GLY A 698 14.86 -4.26 -2.93
CA GLY A 698 14.81 -5.71 -3.15
C GLY A 698 16.10 -6.42 -2.71
N ASP A 699 17.26 -5.78 -2.95
CA ASP A 699 18.57 -6.28 -2.52
C ASP A 699 18.91 -5.87 -1.07
N GLY A 700 18.02 -5.16 -0.37
CA GLY A 700 18.21 -4.72 1.00
C GLY A 700 18.28 -5.88 1.98
N THR A 701 18.82 -5.61 3.18
CA THR A 701 18.92 -6.59 4.26
C THR A 701 17.52 -7.02 4.74
N SER A 702 17.42 -8.22 5.30
CA SER A 702 16.15 -8.73 5.87
C SER A 702 15.60 -7.78 6.93
N VAL A 703 16.47 -7.17 7.74
CA VAL A 703 16.10 -6.15 8.74
C VAL A 703 15.42 -4.93 8.11
N ALA A 704 15.98 -4.41 7.01
CA ALA A 704 15.38 -3.28 6.30
C ALA A 704 14.04 -3.66 5.67
N LYS A 705 13.95 -4.84 5.05
CA LYS A 705 12.72 -5.35 4.46
C LYS A 705 11.61 -5.52 5.50
N GLU A 706 11.93 -6.08 6.67
CA GLU A 706 10.96 -6.31 7.73
C GLU A 706 10.49 -5.01 8.40
N ALA A 707 11.39 -4.03 8.56
CA ALA A 707 11.05 -2.71 9.07
C ALA A 707 10.22 -1.88 8.07
N SER A 708 10.13 -2.31 6.81
CA SER A 708 9.44 -1.58 5.74
C SER A 708 7.97 -2.01 5.58
N ASP A 709 7.21 -1.14 4.93
CA ASP A 709 5.81 -1.39 4.58
C ASP A 709 5.66 -1.85 3.12
N ILE A 710 6.61 -1.46 2.25
CA ILE A 710 6.67 -1.84 0.83
C ILE A 710 8.10 -2.18 0.47
N THR A 711 8.32 -3.27 -0.28
CA THR A 711 9.62 -3.65 -0.84
C THR A 711 9.65 -3.38 -2.34
N ILE A 712 10.67 -2.66 -2.82
CA ILE A 712 10.87 -2.30 -4.23
C ILE A 712 11.72 -3.40 -4.88
N ILE A 713 11.08 -4.36 -5.54
CA ILE A 713 11.71 -5.60 -6.01
C ILE A 713 12.86 -5.34 -7.03
N ASP A 714 12.69 -4.35 -7.89
CA ASP A 714 13.66 -4.02 -8.97
C ASP A 714 14.70 -2.97 -8.56
N ASN A 715 14.73 -2.57 -7.31
CA ASN A 715 15.61 -1.53 -6.78
C ASN A 715 15.53 -0.19 -7.52
N SER A 716 14.46 0.05 -8.27
CA SER A 716 14.28 1.23 -9.12
C SER A 716 13.52 2.34 -8.41
N PHE A 717 14.09 3.54 -8.37
CA PHE A 717 13.40 4.72 -7.83
C PHE A 717 12.13 5.07 -8.63
N SER A 718 12.09 4.72 -9.92
CA SER A 718 10.88 4.93 -10.75
C SER A 718 9.69 4.09 -10.26
N SER A 719 9.95 2.94 -9.64
CA SER A 719 8.90 2.10 -9.05
C SER A 719 8.26 2.74 -7.83
N ILE A 720 9.00 3.58 -7.08
CA ILE A 720 8.46 4.41 -5.99
C ILE A 720 7.44 5.42 -6.54
N GLY A 721 7.75 6.10 -7.65
CA GLY A 721 6.80 6.99 -8.33
C GLY A 721 5.52 6.27 -8.76
N LYS A 722 5.64 5.01 -9.23
CA LYS A 722 4.48 4.17 -9.57
C LYS A 722 3.65 3.81 -8.33
N ALA A 723 4.30 3.55 -7.19
CA ALA A 723 3.58 3.29 -5.92
C ALA A 723 2.76 4.52 -5.50
N VAL A 724 3.32 5.73 -5.58
CA VAL A 724 2.58 6.99 -5.36
C VAL A 724 1.39 7.10 -6.31
N MET A 725 1.62 6.86 -7.60
CA MET A 725 0.57 6.92 -8.62
C MET A 725 -0.61 5.97 -8.31
N TRP A 726 -0.31 4.73 -7.90
CA TRP A 726 -1.34 3.76 -7.55
C TRP A 726 -2.06 4.12 -6.26
N GLY A 727 -1.36 4.63 -5.25
CA GLY A 727 -1.97 5.12 -4.00
C GLY A 727 -2.92 6.30 -4.24
N ARG A 728 -2.53 7.27 -5.05
CA ARG A 728 -3.40 8.39 -5.47
C ARG A 728 -4.61 7.91 -6.28
N SER A 729 -4.41 6.94 -7.18
CA SER A 729 -5.49 6.34 -7.97
C SER A 729 -6.49 5.59 -7.09
N LEU A 730 -6.04 4.86 -6.08
CA LEU A 730 -6.86 4.19 -5.09
C LEU A 730 -7.83 5.18 -4.44
N TYR A 731 -7.30 6.26 -3.89
CA TYR A 731 -8.10 7.29 -3.22
C TYR A 731 -9.13 7.93 -4.15
N GLN A 732 -8.75 8.28 -5.38
CA GLN A 732 -9.67 8.83 -6.38
C GLN A 732 -10.79 7.84 -6.74
N ASN A 733 -10.49 6.56 -6.82
CA ASN A 733 -11.49 5.53 -7.15
C ASN A 733 -12.53 5.39 -6.02
N ILE A 734 -12.08 5.45 -4.76
CA ILE A 734 -12.97 5.46 -3.59
C ILE A 734 -13.84 6.73 -3.59
N GLN A 735 -13.26 7.91 -3.86
CA GLN A 735 -14.03 9.15 -3.97
C GLN A 735 -15.10 9.08 -5.07
N ARG A 736 -14.80 8.48 -6.22
CA ARG A 736 -15.78 8.30 -7.32
C ARG A 736 -16.92 7.38 -6.91
N PHE A 737 -16.61 6.32 -6.18
CA PHE A 737 -17.63 5.43 -5.63
C PHE A 737 -18.52 6.15 -4.63
N LEU A 738 -17.92 6.87 -3.66
CA LEU A 738 -18.66 7.69 -2.70
C LEU A 738 -19.55 8.74 -3.37
N LEU A 739 -19.02 9.42 -4.38
CA LEU A 739 -19.77 10.40 -5.17
C LEU A 739 -21.03 9.74 -5.78
N PHE A 740 -20.85 8.58 -6.39
CA PHE A 740 -21.93 7.83 -7.00
C PHE A 740 -22.99 7.44 -5.95
N GLN A 741 -22.58 6.70 -4.93
CA GLN A 741 -23.48 6.14 -3.92
C GLN A 741 -24.23 7.21 -3.12
N LEU A 742 -23.52 8.25 -2.63
CA LEU A 742 -24.15 9.30 -1.85
C LEU A 742 -25.13 10.13 -2.69
N THR A 743 -24.89 10.31 -3.98
CA THR A 743 -25.84 10.97 -4.88
C THR A 743 -27.12 10.17 -5.02
N VAL A 744 -27.02 8.84 -5.17
CA VAL A 744 -28.18 7.91 -5.20
C VAL A 744 -28.95 7.98 -3.90
N ASN A 745 -28.27 7.87 -2.76
CA ASN A 745 -28.89 7.85 -1.46
C ASN A 745 -29.60 9.18 -1.13
N VAL A 746 -29.01 10.32 -1.50
CA VAL A 746 -29.66 11.65 -1.33
C VAL A 746 -30.95 11.70 -2.12
N ALA A 747 -30.95 11.32 -3.40
CA ALA A 747 -32.17 11.34 -4.22
C ALA A 747 -33.26 10.43 -3.65
N ALA A 748 -32.90 9.19 -3.27
CA ALA A 748 -33.84 8.21 -2.73
C ALA A 748 -34.39 8.62 -1.36
N CYS A 749 -33.57 9.07 -0.41
CA CYS A 749 -34.00 9.50 0.91
C CYS A 749 -34.98 10.67 0.85
N PHE A 750 -34.70 11.68 0.05
CA PHE A 750 -35.61 12.82 -0.12
C PHE A 750 -36.90 12.42 -0.85
N LEU A 751 -36.84 11.49 -1.79
CA LEU A 751 -38.03 10.98 -2.49
C LEU A 751 -38.97 10.24 -1.52
N VAL A 752 -38.41 9.32 -0.71
CA VAL A 752 -39.18 8.57 0.30
C VAL A 752 -39.75 9.51 1.36
N LEU A 753 -38.95 10.49 1.82
CA LEU A 753 -39.39 11.51 2.77
C LEU A 753 -40.53 12.35 2.21
N ALA A 754 -40.40 12.86 0.97
CA ALA A 754 -41.46 13.65 0.33
C ALA A 754 -42.76 12.87 0.14
N GLY A 755 -42.66 11.60 -0.34
CA GLY A 755 -43.84 10.71 -0.44
C GLY A 755 -44.54 10.50 0.90
N ALA A 756 -43.80 10.38 2.00
CA ALA A 756 -44.38 10.26 3.34
C ALA A 756 -45.19 11.49 3.74
N PHE A 757 -44.75 12.72 3.40
CA PHE A 757 -45.50 13.96 3.68
C PHE A 757 -46.65 14.21 2.70
N MET A 758 -46.57 13.68 1.47
CA MET A 758 -47.70 13.73 0.52
C MET A 758 -48.82 12.76 0.89
N GLY A 759 -48.54 11.80 1.76
CA GLY A 759 -49.51 10.78 2.16
C GLY A 759 -49.58 9.59 1.20
N THR A 760 -48.68 9.54 0.21
CA THR A 760 -48.62 8.46 -0.77
C THR A 760 -48.11 7.15 -0.13
N GLU A 761 -48.33 6.02 -0.76
CA GLU A 761 -47.62 4.78 -0.48
C GLU A 761 -46.10 5.00 -0.71
N SER A 762 -45.29 4.11 -0.13
CA SER A 762 -43.83 4.28 -0.30
C SER A 762 -43.46 4.23 -1.79
N PRO A 763 -42.87 5.31 -2.34
CA PRO A 763 -42.49 5.34 -3.76
C PRO A 763 -41.41 4.34 -4.13
N LEU A 764 -40.68 3.83 -3.14
CA LEU A 764 -39.67 2.79 -3.27
C LEU A 764 -39.87 1.77 -2.15
N THR A 765 -39.87 0.48 -2.48
CA THR A 765 -40.04 -0.61 -1.48
C THR A 765 -38.67 -1.02 -0.90
N VAL A 766 -38.71 -1.70 0.27
CA VAL A 766 -37.49 -2.24 0.92
C VAL A 766 -36.69 -3.15 -0.03
N THR A 767 -37.41 -4.07 -0.70
CA THR A 767 -36.79 -5.03 -1.63
C THR A 767 -36.15 -4.36 -2.85
N GLN A 768 -36.78 -3.32 -3.40
CA GLN A 768 -36.23 -2.53 -4.49
C GLN A 768 -34.97 -1.78 -4.06
N MET A 769 -34.97 -1.20 -2.87
CA MET A 769 -33.79 -0.51 -2.37
C MET A 769 -32.65 -1.45 -1.98
N LEU A 770 -32.98 -2.65 -1.48
CA LEU A 770 -31.97 -3.70 -1.30
C LEU A 770 -31.32 -4.11 -2.62
N TRP A 771 -32.09 -4.19 -3.72
CA TRP A 771 -31.52 -4.41 -5.03
C TRP A 771 -30.53 -3.30 -5.43
N VAL A 772 -30.89 -2.05 -5.22
CA VAL A 772 -30.04 -0.90 -5.58
C VAL A 772 -28.79 -0.84 -4.71
N ASN A 773 -28.94 -0.75 -3.39
CA ASN A 773 -27.81 -0.53 -2.49
C ASN A 773 -26.89 -1.73 -2.41
N LEU A 774 -27.46 -2.94 -2.45
CA LEU A 774 -26.71 -4.14 -2.15
C LEU A 774 -26.12 -4.81 -3.40
N ILE A 775 -26.90 -4.86 -4.48
CA ILE A 775 -26.47 -5.53 -5.72
C ILE A 775 -25.86 -4.51 -6.67
N MET A 776 -26.59 -3.47 -7.02
CA MET A 776 -26.11 -2.48 -7.99
C MET A 776 -24.87 -1.73 -7.47
N ASP A 777 -24.90 -1.24 -6.23
CA ASP A 777 -23.79 -0.49 -5.64
C ASP A 777 -22.55 -1.35 -5.39
N THR A 778 -22.73 -2.62 -5.01
CA THR A 778 -21.65 -3.59 -4.89
C THR A 778 -20.91 -3.78 -6.22
N PHE A 779 -21.66 -4.01 -7.30
CA PHE A 779 -21.06 -4.13 -8.62
C PHE A 779 -20.49 -2.81 -9.12
N ALA A 780 -21.12 -1.68 -8.83
CA ALA A 780 -20.58 -0.35 -9.13
C ALA A 780 -19.25 -0.09 -8.38
N ALA A 781 -19.18 -0.47 -7.10
CA ALA A 781 -17.95 -0.40 -6.29
C ALA A 781 -16.80 -1.18 -6.95
N MET A 782 -17.06 -2.43 -7.34
CA MET A 782 -16.06 -3.27 -8.02
C MET A 782 -15.63 -2.67 -9.36
N ALA A 783 -16.57 -2.11 -10.11
CA ALA A 783 -16.30 -1.46 -11.39
C ALA A 783 -15.41 -0.22 -11.23
N LEU A 784 -15.71 0.63 -10.25
CA LEU A 784 -14.97 1.87 -9.98
C LEU A 784 -13.61 1.59 -9.33
N ALA A 785 -13.51 0.57 -8.44
CA ALA A 785 -12.26 0.13 -7.83
C ALA A 785 -11.23 -0.36 -8.87
N SER A 786 -11.68 -0.94 -9.98
CA SER A 786 -10.84 -1.50 -11.03
C SER A 786 -10.29 -0.49 -12.04
N LEU A 787 -10.62 0.79 -11.91
CA LEU A 787 -10.24 1.82 -12.89
C LEU A 787 -8.72 2.05 -12.93
N PRO A 788 -8.15 2.30 -14.12
CA PRO A 788 -6.75 2.69 -14.26
C PRO A 788 -6.54 4.13 -13.76
N PRO A 789 -5.29 4.49 -13.37
CA PRO A 789 -4.97 5.85 -12.95
C PRO A 789 -5.24 6.87 -14.05
N SER A 790 -5.67 8.06 -13.65
CA SER A 790 -5.83 9.17 -14.58
C SER A 790 -4.47 9.82 -14.86
N GLU A 791 -4.29 10.47 -16.02
CA GLU A 791 -3.07 11.20 -16.37
C GLU A 791 -2.78 12.41 -15.45
N ARG A 792 -3.77 12.84 -14.69
CA ARG A 792 -3.64 13.97 -13.76
C ARG A 792 -3.09 13.56 -12.40
N VAL A 793 -3.15 12.30 -12.05
CA VAL A 793 -2.77 11.79 -10.72
C VAL A 793 -1.38 12.25 -10.28
N MET A 794 -0.42 12.29 -11.22
CA MET A 794 0.95 12.74 -10.95
C MET A 794 1.18 14.23 -11.29
N LYS A 795 0.12 14.98 -11.63
CA LYS A 795 0.19 16.44 -11.86
C LYS A 795 -0.48 17.25 -10.75
N ASP A 796 -1.35 16.60 -9.98
CA ASP A 796 -2.03 17.21 -8.85
C ASP A 796 -1.10 17.18 -7.62
N ALA A 797 -1.18 18.21 -6.78
CA ALA A 797 -0.44 18.27 -5.52
C ALA A 797 -0.89 17.13 -4.57
N PRO A 798 -0.03 16.69 -3.64
CA PRO A 798 -0.41 15.73 -2.60
C PRO A 798 -1.61 16.24 -1.81
N ARG A 799 -2.46 15.32 -1.34
CA ARG A 799 -3.58 15.67 -0.47
C ARG A 799 -3.09 15.94 0.96
N ASP A 800 -3.78 16.82 1.66
CA ASP A 800 -3.61 16.93 3.10
C ASP A 800 -4.08 15.61 3.78
N ARG A 801 -3.28 15.07 4.69
CA ARG A 801 -3.59 13.84 5.44
C ARG A 801 -4.91 13.94 6.22
N ASN A 802 -5.20 15.12 6.77
CA ASN A 802 -6.37 15.37 7.59
C ASN A 802 -7.60 15.83 6.77
N ALA A 803 -7.45 15.99 5.44
CA ALA A 803 -8.55 16.37 4.58
C ALA A 803 -9.65 15.30 4.59
N PHE A 804 -10.89 15.73 4.84
CA PHE A 804 -12.04 14.84 4.80
C PHE A 804 -12.22 14.27 3.38
N ILE A 805 -12.57 12.99 3.30
CA ILE A 805 -12.64 12.26 2.02
C ILE A 805 -13.61 12.91 1.01
N ILE A 806 -14.68 13.52 1.50
CA ILE A 806 -15.61 14.29 0.66
C ILE A 806 -15.06 15.69 0.50
N SER A 807 -14.46 15.98 -0.65
CA SER A 807 -14.02 17.33 -1.01
C SER A 807 -15.22 18.30 -1.12
N ARG A 808 -14.99 19.60 -0.95
CA ARG A 808 -16.03 20.62 -1.11
C ARG A 808 -16.69 20.58 -2.49
N SER A 809 -15.91 20.33 -3.52
CA SER A 809 -16.39 20.15 -4.90
C SER A 809 -17.30 18.93 -5.02
N MET A 810 -16.90 17.82 -4.40
CA MET A 810 -17.66 16.57 -4.36
C MET A 810 -18.98 16.76 -3.59
N GLY A 811 -18.96 17.42 -2.43
CA GLY A 811 -20.17 17.69 -1.63
C GLY A 811 -21.20 18.51 -2.41
N TRP A 812 -20.78 19.58 -3.10
CA TRP A 812 -21.67 20.35 -3.97
C TRP A 812 -22.21 19.53 -5.15
N ASN A 813 -21.44 18.59 -5.67
CA ASN A 813 -21.88 17.70 -6.74
C ASN A 813 -22.94 16.70 -6.24
N ILE A 814 -22.70 16.08 -5.06
CA ILE A 814 -23.65 15.16 -4.42
C ILE A 814 -25.00 15.86 -4.18
N LEU A 815 -24.99 17.01 -3.52
CA LEU A 815 -26.21 17.75 -3.19
C LEU A 815 -26.89 18.33 -4.45
N GLY A 816 -26.12 18.86 -5.39
CA GLY A 816 -26.66 19.49 -6.61
C GLY A 816 -27.28 18.46 -7.55
N VAL A 817 -26.56 17.37 -7.85
CA VAL A 817 -27.03 16.33 -8.77
C VAL A 817 -28.09 15.46 -8.09
N GLY A 818 -27.88 15.06 -6.82
CA GLY A 818 -28.86 14.32 -6.04
C GLY A 818 -30.15 15.10 -5.83
N GLY A 819 -30.06 16.41 -5.55
CA GLY A 819 -31.21 17.31 -5.46
C GLY A 819 -31.93 17.46 -6.80
N PHE A 820 -31.22 17.54 -7.92
CA PHE A 820 -31.83 17.55 -9.25
C PHE A 820 -32.59 16.25 -9.55
N PHE A 821 -31.99 15.09 -9.24
CA PHE A 821 -32.67 13.79 -9.41
C PHE A 821 -33.88 13.70 -8.51
N PHE A 822 -33.80 14.14 -7.26
CA PHE A 822 -34.92 14.22 -6.36
C PHE A 822 -36.09 15.05 -6.95
N VAL A 823 -35.81 16.28 -7.41
CA VAL A 823 -36.84 17.16 -7.98
C VAL A 823 -37.46 16.53 -9.22
N MET A 824 -36.69 15.95 -10.10
CA MET A 824 -37.17 15.24 -11.29
C MET A 824 -38.11 14.08 -10.91
N LEU A 825 -37.66 13.22 -9.97
CA LEU A 825 -38.43 12.06 -9.54
C LEU A 825 -39.70 12.46 -8.76
N LEU A 826 -39.63 13.52 -7.96
CA LEU A 826 -40.77 14.10 -7.26
C LEU A 826 -41.82 14.64 -8.23
N ALA A 827 -41.38 15.31 -9.30
CA ALA A 827 -42.27 15.79 -10.36
C ALA A 827 -42.99 14.61 -11.08
N LEU A 828 -42.25 13.53 -11.36
CA LEU A 828 -42.83 12.31 -11.91
C LEU A 828 -43.80 11.64 -10.94
N LEU A 829 -43.44 11.56 -9.66
CA LEU A 829 -44.35 11.03 -8.61
C LEU A 829 -45.64 11.82 -8.55
N TYR A 830 -45.57 13.17 -8.56
CA TYR A 830 -46.73 14.03 -8.55
C TYR A 830 -47.58 13.84 -9.80
N ILE A 831 -46.98 13.68 -10.99
CA ILE A 831 -47.66 13.43 -12.24
C ILE A 831 -48.41 12.09 -12.17
N PHE A 832 -47.74 11.02 -11.74
CA PHE A 832 -48.32 9.68 -11.65
C PHE A 832 -49.49 9.60 -10.63
N GLU A 833 -49.43 10.39 -9.55
CA GLU A 833 -50.49 10.46 -8.55
C GLU A 833 -51.77 11.17 -9.07
N HIS A 834 -51.61 12.11 -10.02
CA HIS A 834 -52.70 12.95 -10.52
C HIS A 834 -53.13 12.65 -11.97
N ALA A 835 -52.49 11.67 -12.62
CA ALA A 835 -52.84 11.26 -13.97
C ALA A 835 -52.78 9.73 -14.08
N ASP A 836 -53.80 9.12 -14.70
CA ASP A 836 -53.85 7.69 -14.97
C ASP A 836 -52.93 7.36 -16.16
N ILE A 837 -51.77 6.79 -15.92
CA ILE A 837 -50.76 6.51 -16.94
C ILE A 837 -50.73 5.01 -17.22
N THR A 838 -51.20 4.63 -18.39
CA THR A 838 -51.20 3.24 -18.88
C THR A 838 -49.99 2.92 -19.75
N ALA A 839 -49.34 3.93 -20.34
CA ALA A 839 -48.08 3.83 -21.05
C ALA A 839 -47.29 5.16 -20.89
N LEU A 840 -45.96 5.12 -20.85
CA LEU A 840 -45.12 6.31 -20.61
C LEU A 840 -45.31 7.40 -21.69
N LYS A 841 -45.72 7.05 -22.92
CA LYS A 841 -46.04 7.99 -23.99
C LYS A 841 -47.23 8.90 -23.64
N ASP A 842 -48.14 8.48 -22.75
CA ASP A 842 -49.34 9.23 -22.37
C ASP A 842 -48.98 10.52 -21.61
N ILE A 843 -47.75 10.64 -21.10
CA ILE A 843 -47.23 11.89 -20.50
C ILE A 843 -47.27 13.06 -21.50
N ILE A 844 -47.22 12.80 -22.81
CA ILE A 844 -47.29 13.87 -23.82
C ILE A 844 -48.72 14.51 -23.90
N HIS A 845 -49.75 13.77 -23.50
CA HIS A 845 -51.16 14.21 -23.56
C HIS A 845 -51.77 14.35 -22.15
N LEU A 846 -50.97 14.77 -21.20
CA LEU A 846 -51.26 14.82 -19.78
C LEU A 846 -52.53 15.61 -19.46
N GLN A 847 -53.48 14.98 -18.75
CA GLN A 847 -54.60 15.62 -18.10
C GLN A 847 -54.52 15.35 -16.59
N LEU A 848 -54.14 16.37 -15.85
CA LEU A 848 -54.08 16.29 -14.39
C LEU A 848 -55.50 16.34 -13.82
N GLY A 849 -55.90 15.28 -13.11
CA GLY A 849 -57.21 15.14 -12.44
C GLY A 849 -57.06 15.22 -10.90
N SER A 850 -58.11 14.70 -10.21
CA SER A 850 -58.01 14.45 -8.78
C SER A 850 -57.07 13.29 -8.47
N THR A 851 -56.50 13.22 -7.26
CA THR A 851 -55.63 12.14 -6.80
C THR A 851 -56.30 10.77 -6.95
N ASN A 852 -55.74 9.93 -7.79
CA ASN A 852 -56.24 8.57 -8.06
C ASN A 852 -55.47 7.45 -7.35
N GLY A 853 -54.43 7.82 -6.58
CA GLY A 853 -53.48 6.88 -6.02
C GLY A 853 -52.46 6.37 -7.09
N LEU A 854 -51.43 5.67 -6.67
CA LEU A 854 -50.41 5.14 -7.56
C LEU A 854 -50.73 3.69 -7.95
N SER A 855 -50.78 3.39 -9.24
CA SER A 855 -50.88 2.03 -9.73
C SER A 855 -49.54 1.27 -9.60
N PRO A 856 -49.55 -0.07 -9.49
CA PRO A 856 -48.33 -0.87 -9.49
C PRO A 856 -47.45 -0.64 -10.75
N TYR A 857 -48.07 -0.31 -11.88
CA TYR A 857 -47.35 0.00 -13.12
C TYR A 857 -46.59 1.33 -13.01
N GLU A 858 -47.20 2.36 -12.47
CA GLU A 858 -46.58 3.68 -12.27
C GLU A 858 -45.42 3.63 -11.27
N LEU A 859 -45.59 2.84 -10.18
CA LEU A 859 -44.47 2.57 -9.24
C LEU A 859 -43.31 1.84 -9.92
N THR A 860 -43.64 0.88 -10.82
CA THR A 860 -42.61 0.18 -11.62
C THR A 860 -41.88 1.12 -12.57
N LEU A 861 -42.62 2.04 -13.23
CA LEU A 861 -42.03 3.07 -14.07
C LEU A 861 -41.08 3.98 -13.26
N LEU A 862 -41.57 4.49 -12.13
CA LEU A 862 -40.79 5.38 -11.24
C LEU A 862 -39.51 4.71 -10.79
N PHE A 863 -39.58 3.46 -10.31
CA PHE A 863 -38.42 2.69 -9.88
C PHE A 863 -37.44 2.44 -11.04
N THR A 864 -37.94 2.04 -12.21
CA THR A 864 -37.09 1.77 -13.36
C THR A 864 -36.38 3.04 -13.87
N ILE A 865 -37.09 4.18 -13.89
CA ILE A 865 -36.50 5.50 -14.22
C ILE A 865 -35.42 5.86 -13.18
N PHE A 866 -35.72 5.65 -11.90
CA PHE A 866 -34.75 5.88 -10.82
C PHE A 866 -33.46 5.07 -11.08
N VAL A 867 -33.54 3.74 -11.27
CA VAL A 867 -32.37 2.88 -11.48
C VAL A 867 -31.62 3.25 -12.76
N MET A 868 -32.33 3.48 -13.88
CA MET A 868 -31.69 3.79 -15.15
C MET A 868 -31.01 5.18 -15.16
N THR A 869 -31.54 6.15 -14.44
CA THR A 869 -30.90 7.45 -14.24
C THR A 869 -29.57 7.31 -13.50
N HIS A 870 -29.52 6.50 -12.45
CA HIS A 870 -28.32 6.23 -11.69
C HIS A 870 -27.34 5.35 -12.48
N PHE A 871 -27.82 4.43 -13.27
CA PHE A 871 -27.02 3.64 -14.20
C PHE A 871 -26.20 4.52 -15.16
N PHE A 872 -26.80 5.52 -15.76
CA PHE A 872 -26.08 6.48 -16.62
C PHE A 872 -25.22 7.43 -15.80
N TYR A 873 -25.60 7.76 -14.58
CA TYR A 873 -24.80 8.60 -13.68
C TYR A 873 -23.49 7.92 -13.25
N LEU A 874 -23.45 6.59 -13.20
CA LEU A 874 -22.22 5.82 -12.94
C LEU A 874 -21.07 6.22 -13.90
N PHE A 875 -21.37 6.44 -15.18
CA PHE A 875 -20.37 6.91 -16.15
C PHE A 875 -19.89 8.33 -15.84
N ASN A 876 -20.77 9.19 -15.33
CA ASN A 876 -20.44 10.55 -14.91
C ASN A 876 -19.54 10.53 -13.65
N ALA A 877 -19.88 9.74 -12.66
CA ALA A 877 -19.10 9.57 -11.44
C ALA A 877 -17.69 9.04 -11.75
N ARG A 878 -17.58 8.05 -12.65
CA ARG A 878 -16.28 7.53 -13.12
C ARG A 878 -15.36 8.61 -13.66
N ALA A 879 -15.92 9.55 -14.40
CA ALA A 879 -15.14 10.61 -15.07
C ALA A 879 -14.96 11.86 -14.20
N PHE A 880 -15.40 11.83 -12.93
CA PHE A 880 -15.24 12.94 -11.99
C PHE A 880 -13.74 13.25 -11.80
N GLU A 881 -13.37 14.53 -11.89
CA GLU A 881 -12.00 15.06 -11.75
C GLU A 881 -10.92 14.47 -12.69
N THR A 882 -11.32 13.64 -13.67
CA THR A 882 -10.35 13.09 -14.65
C THR A 882 -9.99 14.07 -15.77
N GLY A 883 -10.84 15.06 -16.02
CA GLY A 883 -10.75 15.95 -17.18
C GLY A 883 -11.00 15.24 -18.52
N ARG A 884 -11.50 14.02 -18.52
CA ARG A 884 -11.85 13.22 -19.69
C ARG A 884 -13.36 13.10 -19.87
N SER A 885 -13.77 12.78 -21.09
CA SER A 885 -15.16 12.42 -21.41
C SER A 885 -15.61 11.18 -20.63
N ALA A 886 -16.89 11.13 -20.23
CA ALA A 886 -17.50 9.96 -19.64
C ALA A 886 -17.58 8.78 -20.64
N LEU A 887 -17.45 9.02 -21.94
CA LEU A 887 -17.45 7.99 -22.98
C LEU A 887 -16.05 7.44 -23.31
N HIS A 888 -15.02 7.84 -22.57
CA HIS A 888 -13.66 7.34 -22.78
C HIS A 888 -13.42 6.00 -22.07
N PHE A 889 -13.61 4.87 -22.77
CA PHE A 889 -13.57 3.51 -22.19
C PHE A 889 -12.22 2.79 -22.32
N LYS A 890 -11.15 3.44 -22.72
CA LYS A 890 -9.82 2.81 -22.84
C LYS A 890 -9.35 2.24 -21.48
N GLY A 891 -9.08 0.95 -21.43
CA GLY A 891 -8.66 0.26 -20.21
C GLY A 891 -9.78 -0.12 -19.22
N CYS A 892 -11.06 0.12 -19.55
CA CYS A 892 -12.21 -0.08 -18.66
C CYS A 892 -13.05 -1.32 -19.03
N ARG A 893 -12.44 -2.41 -19.53
CA ARG A 893 -13.17 -3.62 -19.92
C ARG A 893 -13.97 -4.24 -18.78
N GLY A 894 -13.40 -4.25 -17.57
CA GLY A 894 -14.07 -4.74 -16.37
C GLY A 894 -15.33 -3.92 -16.01
N LEU A 895 -15.25 -2.59 -16.11
CA LEU A 895 -16.40 -1.72 -15.92
C LEU A 895 -17.53 -2.05 -16.91
N LEU A 896 -17.21 -2.16 -18.20
CA LEU A 896 -18.23 -2.45 -19.22
C LEU A 896 -18.91 -3.80 -19.00
N PHE A 897 -18.16 -4.83 -18.60
CA PHE A 897 -18.72 -6.13 -18.25
C PHE A 897 -19.68 -6.05 -17.07
N ILE A 898 -19.31 -5.33 -16.03
CA ILE A 898 -20.13 -5.15 -14.82
C ILE A 898 -21.39 -4.35 -15.14
N VAL A 899 -21.26 -3.27 -15.91
CA VAL A 899 -22.39 -2.47 -16.35
C VAL A 899 -23.41 -3.31 -17.14
N MET A 900 -22.94 -4.22 -17.98
CA MET A 900 -23.80 -5.18 -18.69
C MET A 900 -24.55 -6.12 -17.71
N ILE A 901 -23.88 -6.59 -16.65
CA ILE A 901 -24.51 -7.44 -15.62
C ILE A 901 -25.63 -6.66 -14.89
N ILE A 902 -25.36 -5.41 -14.49
CA ILE A 902 -26.35 -4.56 -13.83
C ILE A 902 -27.56 -4.35 -14.74
N LEU A 903 -27.36 -4.04 -16.02
CA LEU A 903 -28.43 -3.83 -16.99
C LEU A 903 -29.27 -5.08 -17.20
N ILE A 904 -28.60 -6.24 -17.42
CA ILE A 904 -29.30 -7.52 -17.57
C ILE A 904 -30.09 -7.88 -16.32
N GLY A 905 -29.50 -7.65 -15.13
CA GLY A 905 -30.16 -7.86 -13.85
C GLY A 905 -31.41 -7.00 -13.69
N GLN A 906 -31.35 -5.70 -14.05
CA GLN A 906 -32.49 -4.79 -13.99
C GLN A 906 -33.60 -5.22 -14.94
N ILE A 907 -33.28 -5.60 -16.19
CA ILE A 907 -34.26 -6.10 -17.13
C ILE A 907 -34.89 -7.41 -16.62
N ALA A 908 -34.09 -8.34 -16.12
CA ALA A 908 -34.56 -9.59 -15.56
C ALA A 908 -35.51 -9.37 -14.38
N MET A 909 -35.23 -8.42 -13.49
CA MET A 909 -36.05 -8.11 -12.35
C MET A 909 -37.44 -7.57 -12.75
N VAL A 910 -37.50 -6.72 -13.79
CA VAL A 910 -38.72 -6.10 -14.27
C VAL A 910 -39.55 -7.08 -15.12
N GLU A 911 -38.91 -7.96 -15.91
CA GLU A 911 -39.60 -8.76 -16.91
C GLU A 911 -39.89 -10.21 -16.48
N LEU A 912 -39.14 -10.78 -15.50
CA LEU A 912 -39.35 -12.18 -15.10
C LEU A 912 -40.48 -12.31 -14.06
N PRO A 913 -41.53 -13.10 -14.31
CA PRO A 913 -42.71 -13.19 -13.45
C PRO A 913 -42.44 -13.64 -12.00
N ILE A 914 -41.36 -14.40 -11.79
CA ILE A 914 -40.92 -14.84 -10.47
C ILE A 914 -40.36 -13.65 -9.70
N LEU A 915 -39.48 -12.85 -10.34
CA LEU A 915 -38.84 -11.71 -9.70
C LEU A 915 -39.82 -10.54 -9.47
N GLN A 916 -40.79 -10.33 -10.39
CA GLN A 916 -41.83 -9.31 -10.22
C GLN A 916 -42.55 -9.43 -8.89
N LYS A 917 -42.86 -10.66 -8.45
CA LYS A 917 -43.54 -10.93 -7.19
C LYS A 917 -42.70 -10.57 -5.96
N PHE A 918 -41.38 -10.82 -6.03
CA PHE A 918 -40.47 -10.52 -4.91
C PHE A 918 -40.14 -9.03 -4.77
N PHE A 919 -40.08 -8.33 -5.90
CA PHE A 919 -39.68 -6.91 -5.92
C PHE A 919 -40.88 -5.95 -6.01
N ASN A 920 -42.09 -6.47 -5.87
CA ASN A 920 -43.33 -5.70 -5.98
C ASN A 920 -43.41 -4.90 -7.30
N ILE A 921 -43.16 -5.58 -8.40
CA ILE A 921 -43.20 -5.06 -9.76
C ILE A 921 -44.54 -5.42 -10.41
N ALA A 922 -45.07 -4.55 -11.26
CA ALA A 922 -46.31 -4.77 -11.99
C ALA A 922 -46.32 -6.10 -12.78
N LYS A 923 -47.44 -6.84 -12.71
CA LYS A 923 -47.58 -8.08 -13.49
C LYS A 923 -47.53 -7.77 -14.98
N GLY A 924 -46.61 -8.44 -15.69
CA GLY A 924 -46.41 -8.27 -17.15
C GLY A 924 -45.26 -7.34 -17.53
N GLY A 925 -44.59 -6.74 -16.52
CA GLY A 925 -43.43 -5.89 -16.76
C GLY A 925 -43.74 -4.59 -17.49
N LEU A 926 -42.76 -4.05 -18.20
CA LEU A 926 -42.85 -2.82 -19.00
C LEU A 926 -42.85 -3.14 -20.50
N SER A 927 -43.54 -2.29 -21.27
CA SER A 927 -43.52 -2.45 -22.73
C SER A 927 -42.14 -2.10 -23.33
N LEU A 928 -41.86 -2.62 -24.50
CA LEU A 928 -40.60 -2.26 -25.22
C LEU A 928 -40.53 -0.74 -25.50
N GLU A 929 -41.64 -0.11 -25.75
CA GLU A 929 -41.74 1.35 -25.96
C GLU A 929 -41.32 2.10 -24.70
N ASP A 930 -41.78 1.66 -23.53
CA ASP A 930 -41.44 2.27 -22.24
C ASP A 930 -39.94 2.12 -21.94
N TRP A 931 -39.35 0.93 -22.19
CA TRP A 931 -37.92 0.72 -22.05
C TRP A 931 -37.11 1.66 -22.92
N ILE A 932 -37.52 1.86 -24.19
CA ILE A 932 -36.83 2.79 -25.12
C ILE A 932 -36.92 4.21 -24.60
N ILE A 933 -38.09 4.66 -24.15
CA ILE A 933 -38.30 6.02 -23.62
C ILE A 933 -37.45 6.23 -22.34
N ILE A 934 -37.47 5.25 -21.42
CA ILE A 934 -36.69 5.30 -20.17
C ILE A 934 -35.19 5.35 -20.49
N MET A 935 -34.70 4.50 -21.38
CA MET A 935 -33.28 4.47 -21.76
C MET A 935 -32.84 5.81 -22.38
N LEU A 936 -33.62 6.34 -23.30
CA LEU A 936 -33.31 7.63 -23.95
C LEU A 936 -33.39 8.79 -22.94
N GLY A 937 -34.46 8.86 -22.15
CA GLY A 937 -34.65 9.93 -21.15
C GLY A 937 -33.58 9.88 -20.05
N SER A 938 -33.30 8.72 -19.48
CA SER A 938 -32.26 8.57 -18.46
C SER A 938 -30.85 8.82 -19.00
N SER A 939 -30.59 8.53 -20.29
CA SER A 939 -29.28 8.83 -20.90
C SER A 939 -28.98 10.33 -20.99
N LEU A 940 -29.99 11.21 -20.89
CA LEU A 940 -29.78 12.67 -20.89
C LEU A 940 -28.81 13.10 -19.79
N VAL A 941 -28.78 12.41 -18.67
CA VAL A 941 -27.83 12.66 -17.56
C VAL A 941 -26.38 12.57 -18.05
N LEU A 942 -26.08 11.62 -18.91
CA LEU A 942 -24.77 11.47 -19.54
C LEU A 942 -24.50 12.56 -20.57
N TRP A 943 -25.47 12.82 -21.46
CA TRP A 943 -25.32 13.79 -22.55
C TRP A 943 -25.22 15.25 -22.07
N VAL A 944 -25.97 15.64 -21.03
CA VAL A 944 -25.86 16.96 -20.41
C VAL A 944 -24.45 17.20 -19.88
N ARG A 945 -23.86 16.19 -19.21
CA ARG A 945 -22.48 16.31 -18.75
C ARG A 945 -21.47 16.40 -19.90
N GLU A 946 -21.64 15.58 -20.95
CA GLU A 946 -20.76 15.62 -22.11
C GLU A 946 -20.84 16.98 -22.84
N ALA A 947 -22.04 17.52 -23.01
CA ALA A 947 -22.23 18.88 -23.54
C ALA A 947 -21.52 19.92 -22.66
N TRP A 948 -21.68 19.85 -21.35
CA TRP A 948 -20.98 20.73 -20.41
C TRP A 948 -19.45 20.60 -20.52
N HIS A 949 -18.95 19.36 -20.67
CA HIS A 949 -17.51 19.09 -20.85
C HIS A 949 -16.96 19.71 -22.15
N LEU A 950 -17.74 19.73 -23.19
CA LEU A 950 -17.37 20.37 -24.48
C LEU A 950 -17.35 21.88 -24.41
N ILE A 951 -18.29 22.47 -23.66
CA ILE A 951 -18.45 23.95 -23.54
C ILE A 951 -17.42 24.54 -22.58
N LYS A 952 -17.04 23.80 -21.53
CA LYS A 952 -16.10 24.29 -20.51
C LYS A 952 -14.70 24.47 -21.13
N PRO A 953 -14.13 25.69 -21.13
CA PRO A 953 -12.82 25.92 -21.70
C PRO A 953 -11.80 25.04 -20.97
N LYS A 954 -10.99 24.30 -21.73
CA LYS A 954 -9.88 23.55 -21.20
C LYS A 954 -8.97 24.53 -20.46
N LYS A 955 -9.00 24.51 -19.11
CA LYS A 955 -7.93 25.19 -18.36
C LYS A 955 -6.61 24.53 -18.79
N LYS A 956 -5.77 25.36 -19.46
CA LYS A 956 -4.41 25.00 -19.89
C LYS A 956 -3.54 24.66 -18.69
#